data_67297d81d486507cec695c981b20f525
#
_entry.id   67297d81d486507cec695c981b20f525
#
_cell.length_a   1.000
_cell.length_b   1.000
_cell.length_c   1.000
_cell.angle_alpha   90.00
_cell.angle_beta   90.00
_cell.angle_gamma   90.00
#
_symmetry.space_group_name_H-M   'P 1'
#
loop_
_entity.id
_entity.type
_entity.pdbx_description
1 polymer ?
#
loop_
_entity_poly.entity_id
_entity_poly.type
_entity_poly.pdbx_seq_one_letter_code
_entity_poly.pdbx_strand_id
1 'polypeptide(L)'
;MITQFTIAVVAFAMALPVCASASGVVPSDKNVISTGIIKGRVTDSANGSSLPYCQVKVTGTSLVSLTDDSGNYTLGNLAPGSYTLEASYVGFEPQRSEISVTAGGSTLVDFSLKPDAFMLDQVVITASKSETKRRESPSLVNITTGKLLANVGACSLADGLDFQPGVRVENDCQNCGFTQVRINGLDGHYSQILMNSRPVFSALAGVYGLEHIPANMIDRIEVMRGGGSALFGSSAIGGTINIITKDPQVNSAQVSHTLTSIGVSGALDNNTTLNASVVTDNNKAGIFVYGQSRYRDGYDHDHDGFTEIAQLKSQTIGARTFLRPNDASRLTLEYHNTHEYRRGGDNLAQPPHLAMIAEEADHNIHTAEATYDMWVRDRRDHISVFSAMQNTRRKSYYGSDMDPNAYGRTDDIVVTAGSQWNHPMDRFLFMPAELVAGLEYSFNRLHDVTIGYDHDILQCVNIYSAYLQNEWRNGRWGILLGARMDKHSLIKNPIVSPRVNIRFNPSDNFNFRASYSTGFRSPQAYDEDFHVAIVGGERVVTVLAPGLKQESSQSVSLSADMYHRFGSVQTNFLVEGFYTDLRDVFALRQLDGTDAFGNAVLERYNGSGARVAGLNIEAKAFFSSHFDMQAGLTLQRSRYKKPEVWSDNPEVAPVKKMFRTPDLYGYLTVNWEIMRNFKALFSGTLTGPMTVQHLAGSGTPVDMAVRTPSFFDASLRLNYTFKIHRHVSLDASVGVSNIFNSYQRDFDKGVGRDSGYIYGPSMPRSLTAGVSVSI
;
A
#
# COMPACT_ATOMS: atom_id res chain seq x y z
N MET A 1 -10.33 -26.54 -19.76
CA MET A 1 -10.62 -25.13 -20.07
C MET A 1 -9.65 -24.16 -19.38
N ILE A 2 -9.18 -24.40 -18.15
CA ILE A 2 -8.23 -23.56 -17.42
C ILE A 2 -6.84 -23.55 -18.08
N THR A 3 -6.36 -24.67 -18.57
CA THR A 3 -5.05 -24.81 -19.25
C THR A 3 -4.98 -24.05 -20.58
N GLN A 4 -6.11 -23.87 -21.27
CA GLN A 4 -6.15 -23.11 -22.54
C GLN A 4 -6.22 -21.59 -22.33
N PHE A 5 -6.74 -21.12 -21.19
CA PHE A 5 -6.79 -19.68 -20.86
C PHE A 5 -5.42 -19.17 -20.37
N THR A 6 -4.68 -19.97 -19.60
CA THR A 6 -3.32 -19.62 -19.16
C THR A 6 -2.37 -19.50 -20.37
N ILE A 7 -2.54 -20.33 -21.39
CA ILE A 7 -1.78 -20.26 -22.65
C ILE A 7 -2.20 -19.05 -23.47
N ALA A 8 -3.48 -18.63 -23.42
CA ALA A 8 -3.95 -17.45 -24.18
C ALA A 8 -3.44 -16.12 -23.62
N VAL A 9 -3.28 -15.97 -22.30
CA VAL A 9 -2.72 -14.75 -21.70
C VAL A 9 -1.21 -14.64 -21.96
N VAL A 10 -0.49 -15.76 -21.92
CA VAL A 10 0.93 -15.82 -22.30
C VAL A 10 1.09 -15.65 -23.82
N ALA A 11 0.17 -16.17 -24.64
CA ALA A 11 0.19 -16.03 -26.10
C ALA A 11 -0.17 -14.61 -26.56
N PHE A 12 -1.02 -13.87 -25.84
CA PHE A 12 -1.31 -12.46 -26.18
C PHE A 12 -0.12 -11.53 -25.87
N ALA A 13 0.68 -11.85 -24.86
CA ALA A 13 1.95 -11.16 -24.61
C ALA A 13 3.04 -11.50 -25.65
N MET A 14 2.92 -12.63 -26.37
CA MET A 14 3.86 -13.05 -27.42
C MET A 14 3.39 -12.77 -28.85
N ALA A 15 2.16 -12.32 -29.06
CA ALA A 15 1.60 -11.99 -30.37
C ALA A 15 1.82 -10.51 -30.77
N LEU A 16 2.93 -9.92 -30.38
CA LEU A 16 3.45 -8.73 -31.05
C LEU A 16 4.02 -9.20 -32.40
N PRO A 17 3.66 -8.55 -33.53
CA PRO A 17 4.17 -8.97 -34.83
C PRO A 17 5.69 -8.82 -34.85
N VAL A 18 6.39 -9.94 -34.81
CA VAL A 18 7.74 -10.00 -35.35
C VAL A 18 7.60 -9.70 -36.83
N CYS A 19 7.84 -8.46 -37.25
CA CYS A 19 8.02 -8.13 -38.60
C CYS A 19 9.19 -8.95 -39.13
N ALA A 20 8.87 -10.01 -39.87
CA ALA A 20 9.82 -10.77 -40.62
C ALA A 20 10.53 -9.82 -41.58
N SER A 21 11.82 -9.66 -41.40
CA SER A 21 12.70 -8.95 -42.29
C SER A 21 12.67 -9.64 -43.65
N ALA A 22 11.99 -9.07 -44.62
CA ALA A 22 12.21 -9.37 -46.02
C ALA A 22 13.63 -8.92 -46.38
N SER A 23 14.45 -9.87 -46.79
CA SER A 23 15.77 -9.64 -47.38
C SER A 23 15.62 -8.83 -48.66
N GLY A 24 15.86 -7.54 -48.59
CA GLY A 24 15.97 -6.62 -49.72
C GLY A 24 17.33 -5.93 -49.64
N VAL A 25 18.13 -6.20 -50.65
CA VAL A 25 19.31 -5.50 -51.18
C VAL A 25 19.77 -4.27 -50.34
N VAL A 26 20.98 -4.37 -49.81
CA VAL A 26 21.73 -3.32 -49.12
C VAL A 26 22.16 -2.24 -50.14
N PRO A 27 21.76 -0.97 -50.01
CA PRO A 27 22.51 0.13 -50.51
C PRO A 27 23.57 0.48 -49.46
N SER A 28 24.82 0.43 -49.87
CA SER A 28 25.95 0.93 -49.11
C SER A 28 25.91 2.47 -49.07
N ASP A 29 25.33 3.03 -47.98
CA ASP A 29 25.68 4.35 -47.49
C ASP A 29 25.32 4.42 -46.02
N LYS A 30 26.22 3.88 -45.19
CA LYS A 30 26.21 4.16 -43.76
C LYS A 30 26.71 5.59 -43.53
N ASN A 31 25.82 6.55 -43.51
CA ASN A 31 26.07 7.74 -42.69
C ASN A 31 26.14 7.28 -41.23
N VAL A 32 27.32 6.98 -40.74
CA VAL A 32 27.61 6.80 -39.33
C VAL A 32 27.36 8.17 -38.70
N ILE A 33 26.14 8.39 -38.17
CA ILE A 33 25.84 9.54 -37.33
C ILE A 33 26.76 9.41 -36.12
N SER A 34 27.82 10.20 -36.08
CA SER A 34 28.74 10.25 -34.95
C SER A 34 27.94 10.73 -33.72
N THR A 35 27.70 9.84 -32.75
CA THR A 35 26.97 10.16 -31.52
C THR A 35 27.84 10.96 -30.56
N GLY A 36 27.24 11.87 -29.81
CA GLY A 36 27.91 12.62 -28.74
C GLY A 36 27.77 11.96 -27.38
N ILE A 37 28.56 12.46 -26.40
CA ILE A 37 28.61 12.00 -25.02
C ILE A 37 28.38 13.19 -24.10
N ILE A 38 27.59 13.01 -23.05
CA ILE A 38 27.44 13.98 -21.97
C ILE A 38 28.12 13.41 -20.72
N LYS A 39 28.91 14.21 -20.03
CA LYS A 39 29.56 13.89 -18.77
C LYS A 39 29.32 15.00 -17.76
N GLY A 40 29.44 14.70 -16.51
CA GLY A 40 29.36 15.72 -15.45
C GLY A 40 29.40 15.13 -14.06
N ARG A 41 29.24 15.98 -13.10
CA ARG A 41 29.23 15.64 -11.68
C ARG A 41 28.00 16.22 -11.00
N VAL A 42 27.43 15.48 -10.04
CA VAL A 42 26.32 15.93 -9.22
C VAL A 42 26.79 16.08 -7.77
N THR A 43 26.49 17.24 -7.18
CA THR A 43 26.89 17.60 -5.81
C THR A 43 25.72 18.15 -5.01
N ASP A 44 25.82 18.08 -3.68
CA ASP A 44 24.92 18.75 -2.75
C ASP A 44 25.30 20.24 -2.67
N SER A 45 24.36 21.15 -2.98
CA SER A 45 24.60 22.60 -2.95
C SER A 45 24.84 23.16 -1.54
N ALA A 46 24.47 22.45 -0.48
CA ALA A 46 24.61 22.92 0.89
C ALA A 46 26.01 22.70 1.45
N ASN A 47 26.71 21.63 1.00
CA ASN A 47 28.00 21.24 1.58
C ASN A 47 29.05 20.83 0.54
N GLY A 48 28.70 20.83 -0.77
CA GLY A 48 29.60 20.46 -1.87
C GLY A 48 29.94 18.96 -1.94
N SER A 49 29.34 18.13 -1.10
CA SER A 49 29.59 16.69 -1.14
C SER A 49 29.07 16.07 -2.43
N SER A 50 29.74 15.03 -2.93
CA SER A 50 29.28 14.25 -4.07
C SER A 50 27.98 13.53 -3.72
N LEU A 51 27.04 13.47 -4.68
CA LEU A 51 25.80 12.70 -4.58
C LEU A 51 25.94 11.41 -5.41
N PRO A 52 26.33 10.29 -4.78
CA PRO A 52 26.40 9.00 -5.46
C PRO A 52 24.99 8.49 -5.75
N TYR A 53 24.85 7.72 -6.86
CA TYR A 53 23.59 7.12 -7.29
C TYR A 53 22.48 8.14 -7.59
N CYS A 54 22.82 9.39 -7.85
CA CYS A 54 21.92 10.40 -8.35
C CYS A 54 21.51 10.06 -9.79
N GLN A 55 20.23 10.08 -10.07
CA GLN A 55 19.71 9.82 -11.40
C GLN A 55 19.87 11.07 -12.29
N VAL A 56 20.52 10.91 -13.43
CA VAL A 56 20.56 11.94 -14.49
C VAL A 56 19.89 11.37 -15.73
N LYS A 57 18.76 11.94 -16.13
CA LYS A 57 17.95 11.47 -17.26
C LYS A 57 17.84 12.53 -18.35
N VAL A 58 17.69 12.08 -19.60
CA VAL A 58 17.26 12.92 -20.71
C VAL A 58 15.75 12.97 -20.71
N THR A 59 15.16 14.15 -20.45
CA THR A 59 13.72 14.33 -20.34
C THR A 59 13.01 13.92 -21.64
N GLY A 60 11.88 13.22 -21.53
CA GLY A 60 11.13 12.69 -22.68
C GLY A 60 11.81 11.49 -23.37
N THR A 61 12.77 10.85 -22.71
CA THR A 61 13.44 9.63 -23.18
C THR A 61 13.55 8.61 -22.07
N SER A 62 13.94 7.39 -22.43
CA SER A 62 14.32 6.35 -21.47
C SER A 62 15.81 6.40 -21.10
N LEU A 63 16.59 7.34 -21.65
CA LEU A 63 18.02 7.46 -21.37
C LEU A 63 18.26 8.02 -19.98
N VAL A 64 18.93 7.25 -19.16
CA VAL A 64 19.26 7.60 -17.78
C VAL A 64 20.66 7.08 -17.44
N SER A 65 21.37 7.82 -16.62
CA SER A 65 22.63 7.41 -16.00
C SER A 65 22.55 7.69 -14.50
N LEU A 66 23.28 6.91 -13.72
CA LEU A 66 23.45 7.16 -12.29
C LEU A 66 24.86 7.63 -12.04
N THR A 67 25.02 8.48 -11.03
CA THR A 67 26.34 8.93 -10.62
C THR A 67 27.08 7.81 -9.87
N ASP A 68 28.41 7.77 -10.07
CA ASP A 68 29.31 6.91 -9.31
C ASP A 68 29.50 7.44 -7.86
N ASP A 69 30.34 6.75 -7.05
CA ASP A 69 30.65 7.13 -5.66
C ASP A 69 31.25 8.55 -5.54
N SER A 70 31.84 9.07 -6.60
CA SER A 70 32.42 10.42 -6.69
C SER A 70 31.42 11.45 -7.23
N GLY A 71 30.16 11.02 -7.51
CA GLY A 71 29.12 11.86 -8.07
C GLY A 71 29.23 12.07 -9.59
N ASN A 72 30.12 11.40 -10.32
CA ASN A 72 30.27 11.56 -11.76
C ASN A 72 29.26 10.68 -12.53
N TYR A 73 28.81 11.16 -13.68
CA TYR A 73 27.94 10.42 -14.59
C TYR A 73 28.37 10.53 -16.04
N THR A 74 27.93 9.60 -16.86
CA THR A 74 28.13 9.62 -18.31
C THR A 74 26.87 9.12 -19.03
N LEU A 75 26.39 9.90 -19.99
CA LEU A 75 25.32 9.55 -20.93
C LEU A 75 25.92 9.51 -22.32
N GLY A 76 25.95 8.34 -22.95
CA GLY A 76 26.50 8.12 -24.29
C GLY A 76 25.43 7.85 -25.34
N ASN A 77 25.88 7.74 -26.59
CA ASN A 77 25.05 7.37 -27.76
C ASN A 77 23.92 8.36 -28.07
N LEU A 78 24.12 9.65 -27.80
CA LEU A 78 23.15 10.69 -28.11
C LEU A 78 23.36 11.21 -29.55
N ALA A 79 22.29 11.26 -30.35
CA ALA A 79 22.33 11.92 -31.65
C ALA A 79 22.61 13.44 -31.48
N PRO A 80 23.23 14.11 -32.42
CA PRO A 80 23.36 15.56 -32.37
C PRO A 80 21.99 16.24 -32.25
N GLY A 81 21.84 17.20 -31.33
CA GLY A 81 20.56 17.87 -31.09
C GLY A 81 20.51 18.57 -29.72
N SER A 82 19.39 19.23 -29.47
CA SER A 82 19.12 19.87 -28.16
C SER A 82 18.35 18.91 -27.27
N TYR A 83 18.78 18.84 -26.00
CA TYR A 83 18.22 17.96 -24.99
C TYR A 83 18.02 18.71 -23.67
N THR A 84 17.02 18.32 -22.90
CA THR A 84 16.87 18.72 -21.51
C THR A 84 17.30 17.58 -20.61
N LEU A 85 18.33 17.79 -19.81
CA LEU A 85 18.75 16.88 -18.76
C LEU A 85 18.02 17.22 -17.45
N GLU A 86 17.69 16.19 -16.68
CA GLU A 86 17.16 16.33 -15.32
C GLU A 86 18.00 15.47 -14.38
N ALA A 87 18.66 16.09 -13.41
CA ALA A 87 19.29 15.39 -12.30
C ALA A 87 18.31 15.35 -11.11
N SER A 88 18.07 14.15 -10.55
CA SER A 88 17.17 13.93 -9.44
C SER A 88 17.75 12.94 -8.43
N TYR A 89 17.58 13.25 -7.14
CA TYR A 89 18.03 12.43 -6.03
C TYR A 89 17.05 12.53 -4.88
N VAL A 90 16.80 11.42 -4.17
CA VAL A 90 15.86 11.40 -3.05
C VAL A 90 16.31 12.36 -1.96
N GLY A 91 15.41 13.27 -1.56
CA GLY A 91 15.71 14.33 -0.59
C GLY A 91 16.35 15.58 -1.17
N PHE A 92 16.35 15.74 -2.52
CA PHE A 92 16.87 16.91 -3.21
C PHE A 92 15.88 17.43 -4.26
N GLU A 93 15.89 18.74 -4.50
CA GLU A 93 15.15 19.36 -5.61
C GLU A 93 15.76 18.93 -6.94
N PRO A 94 14.97 18.37 -7.88
CA PRO A 94 15.47 18.05 -9.21
C PRO A 94 15.92 19.31 -9.95
N GLN A 95 17.06 19.25 -10.61
CA GLN A 95 17.59 20.34 -11.41
C GLN A 95 17.57 19.98 -12.89
N ARG A 96 17.15 20.93 -13.75
CA ARG A 96 17.13 20.78 -15.21
C ARG A 96 18.16 21.69 -15.87
N SER A 97 18.72 21.18 -16.98
CA SER A 97 19.64 21.93 -17.83
C SER A 97 19.35 21.65 -19.29
N GLU A 98 19.18 22.69 -20.11
CA GLU A 98 19.09 22.58 -21.56
C GLU A 98 20.49 22.56 -22.16
N ILE A 99 20.76 21.62 -23.04
CA ILE A 99 22.08 21.38 -23.61
C ILE A 99 21.98 21.08 -25.10
N SER A 100 23.07 21.31 -25.81
CA SER A 100 23.25 20.92 -27.20
C SER A 100 24.36 19.86 -27.32
N VAL A 101 24.06 18.74 -27.96
CA VAL A 101 25.02 17.67 -28.24
C VAL A 101 25.48 17.77 -29.66
N THR A 102 26.80 17.79 -29.87
CA THR A 102 27.43 17.82 -31.19
C THR A 102 27.92 16.43 -31.62
N ALA A 103 27.96 16.18 -32.92
CA ALA A 103 28.43 14.90 -33.45
C ALA A 103 29.88 14.61 -33.03
N GLY A 104 30.12 13.46 -32.40
CA GLY A 104 31.44 13.05 -31.88
C GLY A 104 31.97 13.89 -30.72
N GLY A 105 31.18 14.86 -30.21
CA GLY A 105 31.57 15.77 -29.14
C GLY A 105 31.30 15.20 -27.73
N SER A 106 31.97 15.81 -26.74
CA SER A 106 31.68 15.58 -25.32
C SER A 106 31.21 16.88 -24.69
N THR A 107 30.01 16.89 -24.10
CA THR A 107 29.42 18.04 -23.39
C THR A 107 29.56 17.81 -21.90
N LEU A 108 30.12 18.79 -21.17
CA LEU A 108 30.23 18.74 -19.70
C LEU A 108 29.05 19.49 -19.07
N VAL A 109 28.33 18.83 -18.14
CA VAL A 109 27.19 19.43 -17.43
C VAL A 109 27.23 18.99 -15.97
N ASP A 110 27.52 19.92 -15.08
CA ASP A 110 27.50 19.66 -13.65
C ASP A 110 26.18 20.13 -13.02
N PHE A 111 25.72 19.39 -12.00
CA PHE A 111 24.54 19.72 -11.22
C PHE A 111 24.92 19.96 -9.75
N SER A 112 24.27 20.96 -9.15
CA SER A 112 24.39 21.25 -7.72
C SER A 112 22.99 21.26 -7.12
N LEU A 113 22.55 20.08 -6.61
CA LEU A 113 21.19 19.88 -6.15
C LEU A 113 20.98 20.51 -4.77
N LYS A 114 19.83 21.15 -4.58
CA LYS A 114 19.41 21.68 -3.29
C LYS A 114 18.70 20.60 -2.49
N PRO A 115 19.00 20.45 -1.18
CA PRO A 115 18.24 19.56 -0.32
C PRO A 115 16.74 19.91 -0.31
N ASP A 116 15.90 18.94 -0.64
CA ASP A 116 14.43 19.00 -0.50
C ASP A 116 13.99 18.09 0.65
N ALA A 117 14.03 18.60 1.84
CA ALA A 117 13.69 17.87 3.05
C ALA A 117 12.22 17.38 3.08
N PHE A 118 11.33 18.00 2.31
CA PHE A 118 9.90 17.67 2.30
C PHE A 118 9.48 16.79 1.13
N MET A 119 10.41 16.43 0.24
CA MET A 119 10.11 15.66 -0.97
C MET A 119 8.99 16.29 -1.81
N LEU A 120 8.96 17.64 -1.90
CA LEU A 120 7.92 18.38 -2.61
C LEU A 120 7.91 18.11 -4.10
N ASP A 121 9.09 17.90 -4.66
CA ASP A 121 9.27 17.57 -6.06
C ASP A 121 9.28 16.06 -6.34
N GLN A 122 9.01 15.23 -5.31
CA GLN A 122 8.82 13.79 -5.51
C GLN A 122 7.60 13.54 -6.41
N VAL A 123 7.78 12.67 -7.39
CA VAL A 123 6.73 12.28 -8.33
C VAL A 123 5.75 11.33 -7.65
N VAL A 124 4.47 11.63 -7.78
CA VAL A 124 3.34 10.77 -7.37
C VAL A 124 2.53 10.37 -8.59
N ILE A 125 1.94 9.19 -8.56
CA ILE A 125 1.12 8.63 -9.63
C ILE A 125 -0.34 8.49 -9.20
N THR A 126 -0.58 8.23 -7.93
CA THR A 126 -1.91 7.91 -7.37
C THR A 126 -2.91 9.06 -7.54
N ALA A 127 -2.44 10.30 -7.56
CA ALA A 127 -3.32 11.48 -7.65
C ALA A 127 -4.08 11.60 -8.96
N SER A 128 -3.46 11.24 -10.09
CA SER A 128 -3.99 11.51 -11.44
C SER A 128 -3.76 10.37 -12.43
N LYS A 129 -3.23 9.21 -12.01
CA LYS A 129 -2.73 8.15 -12.91
C LYS A 129 -1.69 8.66 -13.92
N SER A 130 -1.07 9.80 -13.64
CA SER A 130 0.05 10.36 -14.40
C SER A 130 1.13 10.82 -13.44
N GLU A 131 2.38 10.85 -13.90
CA GLU A 131 3.50 11.35 -13.12
C GLU A 131 3.37 12.85 -12.86
N THR A 132 3.16 13.23 -11.61
CA THR A 132 2.99 14.63 -11.20
C THR A 132 3.81 14.89 -9.94
N LYS A 133 4.46 16.04 -9.85
CA LYS A 133 5.13 16.43 -8.61
C LYS A 133 4.12 16.58 -7.48
N ARG A 134 4.42 16.08 -6.28
CA ARG A 134 3.54 16.16 -5.11
C ARG A 134 3.04 17.60 -4.86
N ARG A 135 3.90 18.60 -5.01
CA ARG A 135 3.54 20.02 -4.87
C ARG A 135 2.52 20.50 -5.90
N GLU A 136 2.59 19.97 -7.12
CA GLU A 136 1.71 20.38 -8.23
C GLU A 136 0.43 19.52 -8.31
N SER A 137 0.39 18.43 -7.58
CA SER A 137 -0.77 17.52 -7.56
C SER A 137 -2.02 18.21 -6.99
N PRO A 138 -3.16 18.17 -7.69
CA PRO A 138 -4.42 18.73 -7.20
C PRO A 138 -5.06 17.88 -6.09
N SER A 139 -4.64 16.63 -5.92
CA SER A 139 -5.03 15.76 -4.81
C SER A 139 -3.92 15.68 -3.78
N LEU A 140 -4.29 15.65 -2.49
CA LEU A 140 -3.32 15.42 -1.42
C LEU A 140 -2.92 13.95 -1.41
N VAL A 141 -1.62 13.69 -1.61
CA VAL A 141 -1.02 12.35 -1.50
C VAL A 141 0.06 12.37 -0.44
N ASN A 142 -0.04 11.48 0.53
CA ASN A 142 1.00 11.23 1.51
C ASN A 142 1.91 10.10 1.04
N ILE A 143 3.20 10.22 1.34
CA ILE A 143 4.21 9.28 0.90
C ILE A 143 4.96 8.73 2.10
N THR A 144 5.02 7.40 2.20
CA THR A 144 5.94 6.66 3.09
C THR A 144 7.02 6.03 2.21
N THR A 145 8.27 6.37 2.44
CA THR A 145 9.38 5.84 1.64
C THR A 145 9.88 4.49 2.15
N GLY A 146 10.46 3.67 1.27
CA GLY A 146 11.14 2.43 1.67
C GLY A 146 12.25 2.65 2.71
N LYS A 147 12.87 3.85 2.73
CA LYS A 147 13.83 4.25 3.77
C LYS A 147 13.18 4.36 5.16
N LEU A 148 11.99 4.96 5.26
CA LEU A 148 11.26 5.00 6.53
C LEU A 148 10.88 3.59 6.98
N LEU A 149 10.37 2.75 6.08
CA LEU A 149 10.06 1.33 6.37
C LEU A 149 11.28 0.59 6.94
N ALA A 150 12.43 0.72 6.31
CA ALA A 150 13.67 0.11 6.79
C ALA A 150 14.10 0.68 8.16
N ASN A 151 13.98 1.98 8.37
CA ASN A 151 14.33 2.65 9.62
C ASN A 151 13.47 2.17 10.79
N VAL A 152 12.13 2.09 10.62
CA VAL A 152 11.22 1.59 11.67
C VAL A 152 11.33 0.08 11.86
N GLY A 153 12.00 -0.62 10.94
CA GLY A 153 12.17 -2.09 10.98
C GLY A 153 10.92 -2.84 10.52
N ALA A 154 10.14 -2.24 9.62
CA ALA A 154 8.95 -2.85 9.07
C ALA A 154 9.27 -4.18 8.36
N CYS A 155 8.52 -5.23 8.67
CA CYS A 155 8.60 -6.53 8.02
C CYS A 155 7.60 -6.63 6.86
N SER A 156 6.46 -5.95 6.98
CA SER A 156 5.35 -5.96 6.03
C SER A 156 4.84 -4.54 5.73
N LEU A 157 3.90 -4.43 4.78
CA LEU A 157 3.20 -3.18 4.49
C LEU A 157 2.49 -2.63 5.73
N ALA A 158 1.83 -3.49 6.52
CA ALA A 158 1.08 -3.09 7.70
C ALA A 158 1.92 -2.25 8.69
N ASP A 159 3.15 -2.67 8.96
CA ASP A 159 4.05 -2.04 9.93
C ASP A 159 4.43 -0.59 9.58
N GLY A 160 4.30 -0.21 8.30
CA GLY A 160 4.69 1.11 7.80
C GLY A 160 3.56 2.11 7.68
N LEU A 161 2.30 1.67 7.78
CA LEU A 161 1.13 2.52 7.51
C LEU A 161 0.75 3.43 8.68
N ASP A 162 1.09 3.09 9.92
CA ASP A 162 0.75 3.88 11.10
C ASP A 162 1.44 5.25 11.18
N PHE A 163 2.47 5.47 10.36
CA PHE A 163 3.24 6.73 10.34
C PHE A 163 2.71 7.72 9.29
N GLN A 164 1.38 7.75 9.12
CA GLN A 164 0.69 8.71 8.26
C GLN A 164 -0.55 9.29 8.95
N PRO A 165 -0.83 10.62 8.81
CA PRO A 165 -2.02 11.19 9.40
C PRO A 165 -3.28 10.60 8.77
N GLY A 166 -4.30 10.33 9.57
CA GLY A 166 -5.55 9.74 9.12
C GLY A 166 -5.51 8.24 8.86
N VAL A 167 -4.38 7.57 9.06
CA VAL A 167 -4.22 6.12 8.89
C VAL A 167 -3.96 5.45 10.23
N ARG A 168 -4.55 4.30 10.45
CA ARG A 168 -4.32 3.45 11.63
C ARG A 168 -4.44 1.99 11.26
N VAL A 169 -3.51 1.18 11.72
CA VAL A 169 -3.53 -0.28 11.59
C VAL A 169 -3.96 -0.89 12.91
N GLU A 170 -4.78 -1.92 12.87
CA GLU A 170 -5.23 -2.64 14.07
C GLU A 170 -5.43 -4.13 13.80
N ASN A 171 -5.35 -4.93 14.86
CA ASN A 171 -5.77 -6.31 14.85
C ASN A 171 -7.23 -6.40 15.27
N ASP A 172 -8.01 -7.22 14.57
CA ASP A 172 -9.44 -7.41 14.82
C ASP A 172 -9.80 -8.82 15.29
N CYS A 173 -8.83 -9.74 15.36
CA CYS A 173 -9.04 -11.11 15.80
C CYS A 173 -7.79 -11.63 16.52
N GLN A 174 -7.96 -12.19 17.71
CA GLN A 174 -6.88 -12.81 18.50
C GLN A 174 -6.40 -14.11 17.87
N ASN A 175 -7.32 -14.95 17.39
CA ASN A 175 -7.00 -16.30 16.94
C ASN A 175 -6.31 -16.30 15.57
N CYS A 176 -6.81 -15.54 14.58
CA CYS A 176 -6.22 -15.51 13.24
C CYS A 176 -5.21 -14.39 13.04
N GLY A 177 -5.17 -13.40 13.94
CA GLY A 177 -4.31 -12.23 13.80
C GLY A 177 -4.67 -11.37 12.58
N PHE A 178 -5.96 -11.22 12.30
CA PHE A 178 -6.45 -10.37 11.23
C PHE A 178 -6.06 -8.91 11.46
N THR A 179 -5.35 -8.35 10.49
CA THR A 179 -4.88 -6.95 10.53
C THR A 179 -5.57 -6.14 9.45
N GLN A 180 -6.21 -5.03 9.81
CA GLN A 180 -6.79 -4.10 8.87
C GLN A 180 -6.25 -2.68 8.99
N VAL A 181 -6.34 -1.91 7.88
CA VAL A 181 -6.00 -0.49 7.84
C VAL A 181 -7.27 0.34 7.81
N ARG A 182 -7.37 1.29 8.73
CA ARG A 182 -8.45 2.28 8.77
C ARG A 182 -7.97 3.63 8.24
N ILE A 183 -8.73 4.23 7.34
CA ILE A 183 -8.44 5.56 6.81
C ILE A 183 -9.54 6.52 7.25
N ASN A 184 -9.16 7.59 7.95
CA ASN A 184 -10.10 8.58 8.48
C ASN A 184 -11.27 7.94 9.26
N GLY A 185 -11.00 6.89 10.05
CA GLY A 185 -11.98 6.16 10.85
C GLY A 185 -12.97 5.29 10.08
N LEU A 186 -12.74 5.07 8.80
CA LEU A 186 -13.46 4.09 8.00
C LEU A 186 -12.72 2.75 8.02
N ASP A 187 -13.48 1.66 8.06
CA ASP A 187 -12.97 0.29 8.13
C ASP A 187 -12.09 -0.07 6.94
N GLY A 188 -11.24 -1.08 7.09
CA GLY A 188 -10.28 -1.50 6.08
C GLY A 188 -10.91 -1.86 4.74
N HIS A 189 -12.11 -2.44 4.75
CA HIS A 189 -12.84 -2.78 3.52
C HIS A 189 -13.32 -1.56 2.69
N TYR A 190 -13.20 -0.35 3.22
CA TYR A 190 -13.39 0.92 2.48
C TYR A 190 -12.09 1.47 1.87
N SER A 191 -10.99 0.79 2.06
CA SER A 191 -9.67 1.18 1.55
C SER A 191 -9.27 0.32 0.37
N GLN A 192 -9.02 0.94 -0.78
CA GLN A 192 -8.53 0.25 -1.97
C GLN A 192 -7.01 0.11 -1.91
N ILE A 193 -6.54 -1.14 -1.90
CA ILE A 193 -5.11 -1.44 -1.95
C ILE A 193 -4.73 -1.74 -3.40
N LEU A 194 -3.68 -1.09 -3.88
CA LEU A 194 -3.14 -1.20 -5.23
C LEU A 194 -1.67 -1.59 -5.19
N MET A 195 -1.24 -2.33 -6.19
CA MET A 195 0.17 -2.53 -6.50
C MET A 195 0.45 -1.89 -7.86
N ASN A 196 1.43 -0.98 -7.93
CA ASN A 196 1.77 -0.23 -9.15
C ASN A 196 0.55 0.41 -9.85
N SER A 197 -0.38 0.95 -9.05
CA SER A 197 -1.66 1.54 -9.51
C SER A 197 -2.66 0.54 -10.09
N ARG A 198 -2.52 -0.75 -9.84
CA ARG A 198 -3.41 -1.81 -10.30
C ARG A 198 -4.12 -2.47 -9.12
N PRO A 199 -5.43 -2.67 -9.19
CA PRO A 199 -6.14 -3.45 -8.19
C PRO A 199 -5.84 -4.93 -8.42
N VAL A 200 -4.91 -5.48 -7.65
CA VAL A 200 -4.56 -6.91 -7.68
C VAL A 200 -5.15 -7.67 -6.50
N PHE A 201 -5.70 -6.96 -5.53
CA PHE A 201 -6.30 -7.57 -4.37
C PHE A 201 -7.76 -7.92 -4.64
N SER A 202 -8.09 -9.17 -4.41
CA SER A 202 -9.44 -9.70 -4.52
C SER A 202 -10.28 -9.42 -3.27
N ALA A 203 -11.52 -9.85 -3.31
CA ALA A 203 -12.37 -9.94 -2.13
C ALA A 203 -11.76 -10.77 -1.01
N LEU A 204 -10.94 -11.80 -1.34
CA LEU A 204 -10.25 -12.67 -0.40
C LEU A 204 -9.04 -12.02 0.28
N ALA A 205 -8.37 -11.07 -0.38
CA ALA A 205 -7.17 -10.44 0.16
C ALA A 205 -7.45 -9.28 1.14
N GLY A 206 -8.71 -8.99 1.44
CA GLY A 206 -9.10 -7.92 2.35
C GLY A 206 -8.66 -8.15 3.80
N VAL A 207 -8.58 -9.40 4.22
CA VAL A 207 -8.26 -9.80 5.60
C VAL A 207 -6.75 -9.86 5.84
N TYR A 208 -6.00 -10.60 5.03
CA TYR A 208 -4.56 -10.84 5.29
C TYR A 208 -3.62 -10.11 4.33
N GLY A 209 -4.14 -9.45 3.29
CA GLY A 209 -3.35 -8.89 2.20
C GLY A 209 -2.26 -7.88 2.62
N LEU A 210 -2.45 -7.16 3.71
CA LEU A 210 -1.46 -6.19 4.22
C LEU A 210 -0.17 -6.85 4.71
N GLU A 211 -0.26 -8.03 5.30
CA GLU A 211 0.90 -8.76 5.82
C GLU A 211 1.58 -9.61 4.74
N HIS A 212 0.87 -9.94 3.63
CA HIS A 212 1.43 -10.69 2.50
C HIS A 212 2.45 -9.91 1.67
N ILE A 213 2.56 -8.58 1.88
CA ILE A 213 3.45 -7.71 1.11
C ILE A 213 4.70 -7.40 1.93
N PRO A 214 5.86 -7.97 1.57
CA PRO A 214 7.10 -7.72 2.28
C PRO A 214 7.57 -6.27 2.12
N ALA A 215 8.01 -5.65 3.21
CA ALA A 215 8.48 -4.26 3.18
C ALA A 215 9.72 -4.07 2.28
N ASN A 216 10.54 -5.09 2.11
CA ASN A 216 11.78 -5.03 1.32
C ASN A 216 11.56 -4.89 -0.20
N MET A 217 10.37 -5.23 -0.73
CA MET A 217 10.04 -5.00 -2.16
C MET A 217 9.53 -3.57 -2.43
N ILE A 218 9.16 -2.82 -1.40
CA ILE A 218 8.49 -1.53 -1.51
C ILE A 218 9.51 -0.41 -1.72
N ASP A 219 9.31 0.40 -2.78
CA ASP A 219 10.02 1.66 -3.00
C ASP A 219 9.36 2.77 -2.17
N ARG A 220 8.04 2.90 -2.30
CA ARG A 220 7.23 3.84 -1.53
C ARG A 220 5.77 3.41 -1.49
N ILE A 221 5.06 3.92 -0.50
CA ILE A 221 3.62 3.80 -0.34
C ILE A 221 3.01 5.19 -0.55
N GLU A 222 2.09 5.31 -1.49
CA GLU A 222 1.32 6.52 -1.74
C GLU A 222 -0.09 6.35 -1.17
N VAL A 223 -0.48 7.20 -0.23
CA VAL A 223 -1.82 7.18 0.36
C VAL A 223 -2.59 8.42 -0.05
N MET A 224 -3.72 8.22 -0.73
CA MET A 224 -4.70 9.24 -1.05
C MET A 224 -5.96 9.00 -0.21
N ARG A 225 -6.32 9.97 0.63
CA ARG A 225 -7.50 9.89 1.50
C ARG A 225 -8.75 10.42 0.80
N GLY A 226 -9.92 9.94 1.23
CA GLY A 226 -11.20 10.25 0.61
C GLY A 226 -11.50 9.41 -0.63
N GLY A 227 -12.65 9.61 -1.25
CA GLY A 227 -13.12 8.76 -2.36
C GLY A 227 -12.17 8.71 -3.55
N GLY A 228 -11.70 7.51 -3.88
CA GLY A 228 -10.81 7.22 -5.00
C GLY A 228 -11.46 6.49 -6.17
N SER A 229 -12.77 6.19 -6.08
CA SER A 229 -13.47 5.34 -7.07
C SER A 229 -13.48 5.91 -8.47
N ALA A 230 -13.38 7.23 -8.62
CA ALA A 230 -13.23 7.87 -9.94
C ALA A 230 -11.95 7.47 -10.70
N LEU A 231 -10.95 6.89 -10.03
CA LEU A 231 -9.72 6.39 -10.65
C LEU A 231 -9.61 4.86 -10.58
N PHE A 232 -9.98 4.30 -9.43
CA PHE A 232 -9.61 2.94 -9.06
C PHE A 232 -10.82 2.00 -8.88
N GLY A 233 -12.06 2.51 -9.01
CA GLY A 233 -13.28 1.71 -8.98
C GLY A 233 -13.77 1.36 -7.58
N SER A 234 -14.27 0.14 -7.42
CA SER A 234 -14.89 -0.34 -6.16
C SER A 234 -13.92 -0.30 -4.98
N SER A 235 -14.48 -0.16 -3.78
CA SER A 235 -13.80 -0.17 -2.47
C SER A 235 -12.93 1.04 -2.15
N ALA A 236 -12.76 2.01 -3.05
CA ALA A 236 -12.02 3.25 -2.78
C ALA A 236 -12.92 4.33 -2.16
N ILE A 237 -13.55 4.04 -1.03
CA ILE A 237 -14.44 4.94 -0.28
C ILE A 237 -13.64 5.79 0.73
N GLY A 238 -12.89 5.15 1.61
CA GLY A 238 -12.07 5.79 2.64
C GLY A 238 -10.78 6.37 2.09
N GLY A 239 -10.22 5.69 1.09
CA GLY A 239 -8.98 6.09 0.44
C GLY A 239 -8.40 5.01 -0.44
N THR A 240 -7.21 5.31 -0.94
CA THR A 240 -6.42 4.41 -1.78
C THR A 240 -5.00 4.32 -1.24
N ILE A 241 -4.50 3.11 -1.06
CA ILE A 241 -3.13 2.81 -0.68
C ILE A 241 -2.46 2.17 -1.90
N ASN A 242 -1.52 2.87 -2.51
CA ASN A 242 -0.82 2.41 -3.69
C ASN A 242 0.63 2.07 -3.35
N ILE A 243 0.98 0.82 -3.52
CA ILE A 243 2.31 0.29 -3.27
C ILE A 243 3.09 0.36 -4.57
N ILE A 244 4.16 1.13 -4.59
CA ILE A 244 5.08 1.20 -5.71
C ILE A 244 6.27 0.30 -5.39
N THR A 245 6.48 -0.70 -6.23
CA THR A 245 7.57 -1.67 -6.07
C THR A 245 8.89 -1.11 -6.57
N LYS A 246 10.02 -1.59 -6.00
CA LYS A 246 11.36 -1.16 -6.39
C LYS A 246 11.66 -1.51 -7.84
N ASP A 247 12.13 -0.54 -8.59
CA ASP A 247 12.70 -0.74 -9.92
C ASP A 247 14.21 -1.01 -9.82
N PRO A 248 14.78 -1.91 -10.64
CA PRO A 248 16.23 -2.05 -10.75
C PRO A 248 16.83 -0.77 -11.34
N GLN A 249 17.72 -0.11 -10.58
CA GLN A 249 18.36 1.14 -10.98
C GLN A 249 19.89 1.03 -10.98
N VAL A 250 20.44 0.29 -10.02
CA VAL A 250 21.88 0.07 -9.79
C VAL A 250 22.16 -1.39 -9.52
N ASN A 251 23.37 -1.81 -9.78
CA ASN A 251 23.86 -3.13 -9.35
C ASN A 251 24.05 -3.09 -7.85
N SER A 252 23.32 -3.93 -7.11
CA SER A 252 23.37 -3.98 -5.65
C SER A 252 22.87 -5.31 -5.15
N ALA A 253 23.31 -5.70 -3.97
CA ALA A 253 22.76 -6.84 -3.24
C ALA A 253 22.68 -6.51 -1.74
N GLN A 254 21.64 -6.99 -1.08
CA GLN A 254 21.46 -6.85 0.36
C GLN A 254 20.84 -8.11 0.93
N VAL A 255 21.41 -8.60 2.03
CA VAL A 255 20.82 -9.67 2.86
C VAL A 255 20.68 -9.13 4.26
N SER A 256 19.51 -9.30 4.87
CA SER A 256 19.30 -8.91 6.26
C SER A 256 18.57 -9.99 7.06
N HIS A 257 18.87 -10.03 8.34
CA HIS A 257 18.20 -10.87 9.31
C HIS A 257 17.84 -10.07 10.55
N THR A 258 16.61 -10.21 11.01
CA THR A 258 16.08 -9.57 12.22
C THR A 258 15.46 -10.62 13.12
N LEU A 259 15.82 -10.59 14.39
CA LEU A 259 15.26 -11.42 15.45
C LEU A 259 14.56 -10.53 16.46
N THR A 260 13.30 -10.84 16.77
CA THR A 260 12.50 -10.13 17.78
C THR A 260 12.04 -11.12 18.86
N SER A 261 12.30 -10.80 20.12
CA SER A 261 11.72 -11.50 21.29
C SER A 261 10.41 -10.80 21.67
N ILE A 262 9.28 -11.47 21.46
CA ILE A 262 7.94 -10.96 21.73
C ILE A 262 7.66 -10.99 23.23
N GLY A 263 7.18 -9.89 23.82
CA GLY A 263 6.87 -9.82 25.25
C GLY A 263 8.08 -9.98 26.16
N VAL A 264 9.31 -9.88 25.61
CA VAL A 264 10.56 -10.22 26.32
C VAL A 264 10.47 -11.67 26.87
N SER A 265 9.89 -12.56 26.08
CA SER A 265 9.65 -13.98 26.38
C SER A 265 10.47 -14.88 25.47
N GLY A 266 10.22 -16.19 25.53
CA GLY A 266 10.80 -17.17 24.62
C GLY A 266 10.17 -17.19 23.22
N ALA A 267 9.05 -16.50 22.99
CA ALA A 267 8.42 -16.41 21.67
C ALA A 267 9.24 -15.48 20.74
N LEU A 268 9.59 -15.97 19.57
CA LEU A 268 10.49 -15.31 18.64
C LEU A 268 9.80 -15.00 17.30
N ASP A 269 10.17 -13.87 16.71
CA ASP A 269 9.87 -13.53 15.32
C ASP A 269 11.19 -13.36 14.56
N ASN A 270 11.45 -14.27 13.61
CA ASN A 270 12.62 -14.31 12.77
C ASN A 270 12.26 -13.83 11.38
N ASN A 271 12.94 -12.83 10.88
CA ASN A 271 12.71 -12.30 9.53
C ASN A 271 14.03 -12.18 8.76
N THR A 272 14.14 -12.92 7.67
CA THR A 272 15.30 -12.87 6.76
C THR A 272 14.84 -12.32 5.42
N THR A 273 15.56 -11.33 4.89
CA THR A 273 15.24 -10.74 3.58
C THR A 273 16.46 -10.73 2.66
N LEU A 274 16.18 -10.82 1.35
CA LEU A 274 17.14 -10.71 0.27
C LEU A 274 16.64 -9.69 -0.75
N ASN A 275 17.53 -8.81 -1.20
CA ASN A 275 17.33 -7.94 -2.35
C ASN A 275 18.56 -8.03 -3.25
N ALA A 276 18.36 -8.13 -4.57
CA ALA A 276 19.44 -8.06 -5.54
C ALA A 276 18.95 -7.33 -6.80
N SER A 277 19.76 -6.44 -7.30
CA SER A 277 19.45 -5.64 -8.49
C SER A 277 20.64 -5.68 -9.45
N VAL A 278 20.33 -5.93 -10.73
CA VAL A 278 21.31 -5.90 -11.82
C VAL A 278 20.72 -5.09 -12.97
N VAL A 279 21.54 -4.19 -13.49
CA VAL A 279 21.16 -3.31 -14.62
C VAL A 279 22.31 -3.33 -15.63
N THR A 280 21.95 -3.40 -16.91
CA THR A 280 22.95 -3.33 -17.99
C THR A 280 23.54 -1.91 -18.09
N ASP A 281 24.81 -1.78 -18.48
CA ASP A 281 25.52 -0.50 -18.59
C ASP A 281 24.80 0.51 -19.51
N ASN A 282 24.09 0.03 -20.54
CA ASN A 282 23.31 0.86 -21.45
C ASN A 282 21.89 1.14 -20.95
N ASN A 283 21.56 0.68 -19.73
CA ASN A 283 20.26 0.82 -19.07
C ASN A 283 19.06 0.35 -19.94
N LYS A 284 19.27 -0.63 -20.84
CA LYS A 284 18.22 -1.19 -21.68
C LYS A 284 17.48 -2.36 -21.03
N ALA A 285 18.09 -3.00 -20.04
CA ALA A 285 17.48 -4.08 -19.29
C ALA A 285 17.94 -4.03 -17.83
N GLY A 286 17.08 -4.46 -16.95
CA GLY A 286 17.42 -4.64 -15.54
C GLY A 286 16.48 -5.62 -14.86
N ILE A 287 16.95 -6.24 -13.80
CA ILE A 287 16.19 -7.15 -12.96
C ILE A 287 16.44 -6.83 -11.50
N PHE A 288 15.37 -6.77 -10.72
CA PHE A 288 15.37 -6.73 -9.26
C PHE A 288 14.74 -8.01 -8.74
N VAL A 289 15.45 -8.74 -7.92
CA VAL A 289 15.00 -9.96 -7.25
C VAL A 289 14.91 -9.68 -5.76
N TYR A 290 13.83 -10.13 -5.14
CA TYR A 290 13.62 -9.99 -3.70
C TYR A 290 13.09 -11.29 -3.10
N GLY A 291 13.37 -11.47 -1.83
CA GLY A 291 12.87 -12.60 -1.06
C GLY A 291 12.70 -12.25 0.40
N GLN A 292 11.77 -12.93 1.07
CA GLN A 292 11.56 -12.87 2.51
C GLN A 292 11.23 -14.27 3.03
N SER A 293 11.79 -14.60 4.19
CA SER A 293 11.38 -15.75 4.99
C SER A 293 11.17 -15.29 6.41
N ARG A 294 9.94 -15.34 6.88
CA ARG A 294 9.53 -14.94 8.23
C ARG A 294 8.92 -16.11 8.97
N TYR A 295 9.34 -16.31 10.20
CA TYR A 295 8.79 -17.27 11.13
C TYR A 295 8.54 -16.58 12.48
N ARG A 296 7.29 -16.55 12.92
CA ARG A 296 6.87 -16.01 14.21
C ARG A 296 6.19 -17.11 15.01
N ASP A 297 6.64 -17.29 16.27
CA ASP A 297 5.99 -18.18 17.21
C ASP A 297 4.62 -17.62 17.63
N GLY A 298 3.68 -18.50 17.99
CA GLY A 298 2.46 -18.11 18.68
C GLY A 298 2.81 -17.54 20.07
N TYR A 299 2.12 -16.49 20.48
CA TYR A 299 2.34 -15.86 21.78
C TYR A 299 1.04 -15.82 22.58
N ASP A 300 1.08 -16.46 23.75
CA ASP A 300 0.05 -16.49 24.77
C ASP A 300 0.44 -15.48 25.86
N HIS A 301 -0.30 -14.38 25.96
CA HIS A 301 0.02 -13.24 26.82
C HIS A 301 -0.36 -13.49 28.28
N ASP A 302 -1.50 -14.10 28.51
CA ASP A 302 -2.10 -14.25 29.83
C ASP A 302 -1.98 -15.68 30.42
N HIS A 303 -1.28 -16.55 29.69
CA HIS A 303 -0.93 -17.92 30.05
C HIS A 303 -2.16 -18.83 30.29
N ASP A 304 -3.21 -18.64 29.49
CA ASP A 304 -4.42 -19.45 29.53
C ASP A 304 -4.38 -20.66 28.57
N GLY A 305 -3.32 -20.76 27.74
CA GLY A 305 -3.12 -21.81 26.73
C GLY A 305 -3.60 -21.43 25.34
N PHE A 306 -4.19 -20.24 25.15
CA PHE A 306 -4.65 -19.71 23.88
C PHE A 306 -3.81 -18.51 23.45
N THR A 307 -3.56 -18.36 22.16
CA THR A 307 -2.71 -17.28 21.64
C THR A 307 -3.47 -15.96 21.47
N GLU A 308 -2.82 -14.83 21.82
CA GLU A 308 -3.22 -13.46 21.42
C GLU A 308 -2.48 -13.01 20.17
N ILE A 309 -1.34 -13.62 19.84
CA ILE A 309 -0.63 -13.40 18.57
C ILE A 309 -0.44 -14.75 17.90
N ALA A 310 -1.02 -14.91 16.72
CA ALA A 310 -0.98 -16.15 15.96
C ALA A 310 0.44 -16.51 15.50
N GLN A 311 0.74 -17.81 15.42
CA GLN A 311 1.92 -18.33 14.72
C GLN A 311 1.86 -17.94 13.25
N LEU A 312 3.02 -17.58 12.67
CA LEU A 312 3.14 -17.20 11.25
C LEU A 312 4.39 -17.85 10.65
N LYS A 313 4.22 -18.44 9.45
CA LYS A 313 5.32 -18.85 8.57
C LYS A 313 5.03 -18.27 7.20
N SER A 314 5.83 -17.28 6.77
CA SER A 314 5.63 -16.63 5.47
C SER A 314 6.92 -16.67 4.66
N GLN A 315 6.80 -17.07 3.40
CA GLN A 315 7.90 -17.11 2.44
C GLN A 315 7.46 -16.42 1.16
N THR A 316 8.19 -15.38 0.77
CA THR A 316 7.96 -14.68 -0.48
C THR A 316 9.22 -14.67 -1.31
N ILE A 317 9.07 -14.91 -2.61
CA ILE A 317 10.10 -14.70 -3.62
C ILE A 317 9.50 -14.01 -4.82
N GLY A 318 10.19 -13.02 -5.36
CA GLY A 318 9.70 -12.28 -6.51
C GLY A 318 10.82 -11.65 -7.32
N ALA A 319 10.45 -11.23 -8.54
CA ALA A 319 11.33 -10.50 -9.43
C ALA A 319 10.54 -9.46 -10.23
N ARG A 320 11.16 -8.30 -10.45
CA ARG A 320 10.70 -7.26 -11.33
C ARG A 320 11.79 -6.97 -12.36
N THR A 321 11.43 -6.97 -13.63
CA THR A 321 12.36 -6.74 -14.74
C THR A 321 11.82 -5.68 -15.69
N PHE A 322 12.71 -4.93 -16.31
CA PHE A 322 12.35 -4.08 -17.44
C PHE A 322 13.21 -4.37 -18.65
N LEU A 323 12.63 -4.15 -19.82
CA LEU A 323 13.29 -4.16 -21.11
C LEU A 323 12.90 -2.88 -21.86
N ARG A 324 13.86 -2.19 -22.44
CA ARG A 324 13.67 -1.03 -23.32
C ARG A 324 14.04 -1.43 -24.76
N PRO A 325 13.07 -1.89 -25.57
CA PRO A 325 13.33 -2.27 -26.96
C PRO A 325 13.89 -1.11 -27.78
N ASN A 326 13.43 0.10 -27.47
CA ASN A 326 13.93 1.37 -28.02
C ASN A 326 13.74 2.48 -26.97
N ASP A 327 14.20 3.70 -27.28
CA ASP A 327 14.18 4.83 -26.36
C ASP A 327 12.77 5.40 -26.11
N ALA A 328 11.76 4.96 -26.87
CA ALA A 328 10.37 5.38 -26.78
C ALA A 328 9.44 4.28 -26.25
N SER A 329 9.99 3.17 -25.76
CA SER A 329 9.16 2.10 -25.20
C SER A 329 9.85 1.35 -24.06
N ARG A 330 9.02 0.84 -23.16
CA ARG A 330 9.45 0.04 -22.02
C ARG A 330 8.46 -1.09 -21.74
N LEU A 331 8.94 -2.30 -21.62
CA LEU A 331 8.20 -3.44 -21.09
C LEU A 331 8.65 -3.67 -19.65
N THR A 332 7.72 -3.73 -18.72
CA THR A 332 7.95 -4.09 -17.33
C THR A 332 7.19 -5.37 -17.01
N LEU A 333 7.87 -6.35 -16.44
CA LEU A 333 7.29 -7.61 -15.99
C LEU A 333 7.60 -7.79 -14.51
N GLU A 334 6.60 -8.22 -13.75
CA GLU A 334 6.75 -8.54 -12.34
C GLU A 334 6.06 -9.86 -12.03
N TYR A 335 6.68 -10.65 -11.19
CA TYR A 335 6.12 -11.88 -10.66
C TYR A 335 6.58 -12.09 -9.23
N HIS A 336 5.66 -12.51 -8.36
CA HIS A 336 6.02 -13.04 -7.05
C HIS A 336 5.08 -14.16 -6.63
N ASN A 337 5.61 -15.02 -5.77
CA ASN A 337 4.88 -16.03 -5.04
C ASN A 337 5.03 -15.77 -3.55
N THR A 338 3.92 -15.83 -2.83
CA THR A 338 3.89 -15.81 -1.36
C THR A 338 3.20 -17.07 -0.87
N HIS A 339 3.89 -17.83 -0.02
CA HIS A 339 3.32 -18.93 0.74
C HIS A 339 3.26 -18.52 2.21
N GLU A 340 2.07 -18.49 2.79
CA GLU A 340 1.85 -18.11 4.18
C GLU A 340 0.99 -19.13 4.89
N TYR A 341 1.52 -19.67 5.99
CA TYR A 341 0.80 -20.46 6.97
C TYR A 341 0.62 -19.66 8.24
N ARG A 342 -0.60 -19.62 8.75
CA ARG A 342 -0.98 -18.91 9.97
C ARG A 342 -1.84 -19.82 10.84
N ARG A 343 -1.60 -19.81 12.16
CA ARG A 343 -2.31 -20.65 13.11
C ARG A 343 -2.41 -19.96 14.47
N GLY A 344 -3.63 -19.81 14.99
CA GLY A 344 -3.89 -19.36 16.36
C GLY A 344 -4.94 -20.20 17.07
N GLY A 345 -5.20 -19.88 18.34
CA GLY A 345 -5.98 -20.65 19.27
C GLY A 345 -5.11 -21.45 20.21
N ASP A 346 -5.57 -22.64 20.60
CA ASP A 346 -4.82 -23.54 21.50
C ASP A 346 -4.16 -24.71 20.74
N ASN A 347 -3.37 -25.51 21.46
CA ASN A 347 -2.80 -26.78 21.00
C ASN A 347 -2.08 -26.69 19.63
N LEU A 348 -1.26 -25.64 19.43
CA LEU A 348 -0.63 -25.32 18.13
C LEU A 348 0.23 -26.45 17.53
N ALA A 349 0.68 -27.40 18.33
CA ALA A 349 1.52 -28.53 17.91
C ALA A 349 0.70 -29.69 17.29
N GLN A 350 -0.62 -29.67 17.42
CA GLN A 350 -1.52 -30.71 16.92
C GLN A 350 -2.33 -30.23 15.71
N PRO A 351 -2.90 -31.13 14.91
CA PRO A 351 -3.86 -30.77 13.88
C PRO A 351 -4.99 -29.88 14.43
N PRO A 352 -5.52 -28.91 13.66
CA PRO A 352 -6.47 -27.92 14.18
C PRO A 352 -7.77 -28.52 14.72
N HIS A 353 -8.25 -29.64 14.17
CA HIS A 353 -9.44 -30.34 14.65
C HIS A 353 -9.23 -31.11 15.97
N LEU A 354 -8.05 -31.04 16.59
CA LEU A 354 -7.76 -31.55 17.95
C LEU A 354 -7.59 -30.43 18.96
N ALA A 355 -7.92 -29.21 18.58
CA ALA A 355 -7.90 -28.02 19.43
C ALA A 355 -9.32 -27.65 19.88
N MET A 356 -9.43 -26.99 21.03
CA MET A 356 -10.71 -26.45 21.49
C MET A 356 -11.11 -25.22 20.68
N ILE A 357 -10.11 -24.38 20.28
CA ILE A 357 -10.29 -23.30 19.30
C ILE A 357 -9.11 -23.34 18.35
N ALA A 358 -9.40 -23.34 17.06
CA ALA A 358 -8.37 -23.22 16.04
C ALA A 358 -8.83 -22.35 14.87
N GLU A 359 -8.00 -21.38 14.55
CA GLU A 359 -8.08 -20.65 13.29
C GLU A 359 -6.77 -20.83 12.53
N GLU A 360 -6.85 -21.54 11.39
CA GLU A 360 -5.69 -21.86 10.56
C GLU A 360 -5.96 -21.48 9.11
N ALA A 361 -4.99 -20.86 8.49
CA ALA A 361 -5.01 -20.55 7.06
C ALA A 361 -3.64 -20.83 6.42
N ASP A 362 -3.66 -21.57 5.31
CA ASP A 362 -2.49 -21.86 4.47
C ASP A 362 -2.75 -21.29 3.09
N HIS A 363 -2.08 -20.17 2.78
CA HIS A 363 -2.22 -19.43 1.53
C HIS A 363 -1.07 -19.72 0.59
N ASN A 364 -1.38 -19.96 -0.69
CA ASN A 364 -0.41 -19.94 -1.77
C ASN A 364 -0.87 -18.93 -2.83
N ILE A 365 -0.14 -17.83 -2.94
CA ILE A 365 -0.49 -16.65 -3.74
C ILE A 365 0.52 -16.47 -4.85
N HIS A 366 0.04 -16.41 -6.09
CA HIS A 366 0.84 -16.10 -7.27
C HIS A 366 0.35 -14.78 -7.86
N THR A 367 1.22 -13.80 -7.95
CA THR A 367 0.93 -12.51 -8.57
C THR A 367 1.83 -12.28 -9.76
N ALA A 368 1.27 -11.86 -10.88
CA ALA A 368 2.00 -11.52 -12.09
C ALA A 368 1.46 -10.21 -12.69
N GLU A 369 2.36 -9.36 -13.16
CA GLU A 369 2.03 -8.09 -13.82
C GLU A 369 2.89 -7.91 -15.07
N ALA A 370 2.28 -7.39 -16.13
CA ALA A 370 2.96 -6.96 -17.35
C ALA A 370 2.43 -5.57 -17.73
N THR A 371 3.34 -4.62 -17.96
CA THR A 371 3.02 -3.28 -18.41
C THR A 371 3.91 -2.92 -19.59
N TYR A 372 3.32 -2.45 -20.68
CA TYR A 372 4.01 -1.93 -21.86
C TYR A 372 3.70 -0.45 -22.04
N ASP A 373 4.70 0.37 -21.86
CA ASP A 373 4.65 1.82 -22.01
C ASP A 373 5.24 2.25 -23.34
N MET A 374 4.56 3.14 -24.06
CA MET A 374 4.99 3.74 -25.32
C MET A 374 4.84 5.25 -25.27
N TRP A 375 5.85 5.94 -25.78
CA TRP A 375 5.82 7.38 -26.02
C TRP A 375 5.79 7.63 -27.54
N VAL A 376 4.71 8.26 -28.01
CA VAL A 376 4.46 8.54 -29.42
C VAL A 376 4.35 10.05 -29.69
N ARG A 377 4.24 10.47 -30.94
CA ARG A 377 4.15 11.87 -31.35
C ARG A 377 5.25 12.75 -30.75
N ASP A 378 6.49 12.45 -31.08
CA ASP A 378 7.67 13.10 -30.54
C ASP A 378 7.70 13.07 -28.99
N ARG A 379 7.21 11.97 -28.42
CA ARG A 379 7.16 11.69 -26.97
C ARG A 379 6.21 12.60 -26.19
N ARG A 380 5.26 13.24 -26.86
CA ARG A 380 4.20 14.00 -26.19
C ARG A 380 3.14 13.09 -25.59
N ASP A 381 2.72 12.07 -26.31
CA ASP A 381 1.69 11.14 -25.86
C ASP A 381 2.32 9.93 -25.16
N HIS A 382 1.77 9.53 -24.03
CA HIS A 382 2.12 8.30 -23.32
C HIS A 382 0.95 7.33 -23.38
N ILE A 383 1.18 6.13 -23.91
CA ILE A 383 0.23 5.03 -23.95
C ILE A 383 0.76 3.89 -23.12
N SER A 384 -0.04 3.44 -22.16
CA SER A 384 0.27 2.28 -21.31
C SER A 384 -0.77 1.19 -21.54
N VAL A 385 -0.31 -0.04 -21.80
CA VAL A 385 -1.15 -1.24 -21.86
C VAL A 385 -0.68 -2.18 -20.78
N PHE A 386 -1.60 -2.70 -19.98
CA PHE A 386 -1.23 -3.52 -18.84
C PHE A 386 -2.16 -4.72 -18.64
N SER A 387 -1.62 -5.72 -17.96
CA SER A 387 -2.37 -6.84 -17.41
C SER A 387 -1.75 -7.23 -16.07
N ALA A 388 -2.59 -7.50 -15.09
CA ALA A 388 -2.19 -8.00 -13.78
C ALA A 388 -3.10 -9.18 -13.41
N MET A 389 -2.53 -10.18 -12.75
CA MET A 389 -3.24 -11.38 -12.29
C MET A 389 -2.78 -11.75 -10.90
N GLN A 390 -3.73 -12.14 -10.05
CA GLN A 390 -3.45 -12.81 -8.78
C GLN A 390 -4.27 -14.10 -8.72
N ASN A 391 -3.61 -15.18 -8.33
CA ASN A 391 -4.23 -16.45 -8.03
C ASN A 391 -3.92 -16.83 -6.60
N THR A 392 -4.95 -16.98 -5.77
CA THR A 392 -4.83 -17.36 -4.36
C THR A 392 -5.51 -18.71 -4.15
N ARG A 393 -4.80 -19.64 -3.56
CA ARG A 393 -5.33 -20.89 -3.03
C ARG A 393 -5.16 -20.87 -1.54
N ARG A 394 -6.25 -21.05 -0.81
CA ARG A 394 -6.28 -21.13 0.64
C ARG A 394 -6.82 -22.48 1.06
N LYS A 395 -6.16 -23.12 2.03
CA LYS A 395 -6.75 -24.12 2.89
C LYS A 395 -7.00 -23.48 4.24
N SER A 396 -8.15 -23.69 4.83
CA SER A 396 -8.52 -23.07 6.10
C SER A 396 -9.11 -24.09 7.05
N TYR A 397 -9.02 -23.77 8.32
CA TYR A 397 -9.79 -24.39 9.38
C TYR A 397 -10.22 -23.28 10.32
N TYR A 398 -11.52 -23.12 10.52
CA TYR A 398 -12.09 -22.17 11.46
C TYR A 398 -13.08 -22.95 12.33
N GLY A 399 -12.64 -23.42 13.50
CA GLY A 399 -13.44 -24.35 14.29
C GLY A 399 -13.20 -24.26 15.79
N SER A 400 -14.20 -24.71 16.54
CA SER A 400 -14.15 -24.93 17.98
C SER A 400 -14.58 -26.35 18.34
N ASP A 401 -14.38 -26.74 19.59
CA ASP A 401 -14.84 -28.02 20.15
C ASP A 401 -14.36 -29.25 19.38
N MET A 402 -13.14 -29.17 18.83
CA MET A 402 -12.54 -30.27 18.06
C MET A 402 -13.38 -30.73 16.86
N ASP A 403 -14.03 -29.79 16.17
CA ASP A 403 -14.96 -30.10 15.07
C ASP A 403 -14.24 -30.48 13.78
N PRO A 404 -14.39 -31.73 13.28
CA PRO A 404 -13.75 -32.15 12.03
C PRO A 404 -14.40 -31.56 10.78
N ASN A 405 -15.55 -30.87 10.88
CA ASN A 405 -16.29 -30.29 9.77
C ASN A 405 -15.77 -28.91 9.34
N ALA A 406 -14.93 -28.26 10.16
CA ALA A 406 -14.51 -26.87 9.97
C ALA A 406 -13.42 -26.65 8.91
N TYR A 407 -13.04 -27.68 8.16
CA TYR A 407 -12.05 -27.56 7.07
C TYR A 407 -12.64 -26.92 5.84
N GLY A 408 -12.00 -25.85 5.38
CA GLY A 408 -12.39 -25.12 4.19
C GLY A 408 -11.30 -25.08 3.12
N ARG A 409 -11.71 -24.71 1.93
CA ARG A 409 -10.82 -24.45 0.79
C ARG A 409 -11.37 -23.30 -0.04
N THR A 410 -10.49 -22.36 -0.38
CA THR A 410 -10.81 -21.23 -1.26
C THR A 410 -9.87 -21.23 -2.45
N ASP A 411 -10.42 -21.12 -3.65
CA ASP A 411 -9.70 -20.85 -4.90
C ASP A 411 -10.18 -19.50 -5.44
N ASP A 412 -9.29 -18.51 -5.55
CA ASP A 412 -9.61 -17.17 -6.01
C ASP A 412 -8.65 -16.72 -7.11
N ILE A 413 -9.20 -16.20 -8.19
CA ILE A 413 -8.44 -15.62 -9.29
C ILE A 413 -8.97 -14.23 -9.64
N VAL A 414 -8.07 -13.26 -9.65
CA VAL A 414 -8.33 -11.89 -10.13
C VAL A 414 -7.49 -11.64 -11.37
N VAL A 415 -8.10 -11.08 -12.39
CA VAL A 415 -7.39 -10.60 -13.59
C VAL A 415 -7.86 -9.19 -13.87
N THR A 416 -6.93 -8.27 -14.03
CA THR A 416 -7.19 -6.90 -14.47
C THR A 416 -6.37 -6.61 -15.72
N ALA A 417 -7.00 -6.08 -16.76
CA ALA A 417 -6.31 -5.66 -17.97
C ALA A 417 -6.87 -4.32 -18.44
N GLY A 418 -6.03 -3.51 -19.07
CA GLY A 418 -6.50 -2.22 -19.53
C GLY A 418 -5.49 -1.47 -20.36
N SER A 419 -5.92 -0.29 -20.80
CA SER A 419 -5.10 0.67 -21.51
C SER A 419 -5.37 2.07 -21.00
N GLN A 420 -4.35 2.90 -21.05
CA GLN A 420 -4.41 4.30 -20.68
C GLN A 420 -3.67 5.14 -21.70
N TRP A 421 -4.21 6.29 -22.01
CA TRP A 421 -3.62 7.30 -22.87
C TRP A 421 -3.53 8.62 -22.13
N ASN A 422 -2.34 9.17 -22.06
CA ASN A 422 -2.04 10.48 -21.50
C ASN A 422 -1.64 11.42 -22.64
N HIS A 423 -2.34 12.54 -22.76
CA HIS A 423 -2.14 13.53 -23.82
C HIS A 423 -1.96 14.92 -23.22
N PRO A 424 -0.71 15.43 -23.13
CA PRO A 424 -0.46 16.80 -22.73
C PRO A 424 -0.81 17.78 -23.86
N MET A 425 -1.45 18.88 -23.50
CA MET A 425 -1.84 19.96 -24.40
C MET A 425 -1.20 21.27 -23.92
N ASP A 426 -0.54 21.98 -24.81
CA ASP A 426 0.08 23.27 -24.50
C ASP A 426 -1.00 24.30 -24.01
N ARG A 427 -2.22 24.16 -24.53
CA ARG A 427 -3.39 24.90 -24.07
C ARG A 427 -4.67 24.15 -24.44
N PHE A 428 -5.53 23.96 -23.44
CA PHE A 428 -6.91 23.51 -23.64
C PHE A 428 -7.85 24.44 -22.91
N LEU A 429 -8.74 25.13 -23.64
CA LEU A 429 -9.59 26.21 -23.17
C LEU A 429 -8.77 27.41 -22.66
N PHE A 430 -8.33 27.42 -21.42
CA PHE A 430 -7.76 28.59 -20.74
C PHE A 430 -6.33 28.39 -20.18
N MET A 431 -5.88 27.14 -20.00
CA MET A 431 -4.57 26.81 -19.44
C MET A 431 -3.93 25.58 -20.17
N PRO A 432 -2.63 25.34 -19.97
CA PRO A 432 -2.03 24.05 -20.28
C PRO A 432 -2.80 22.94 -19.56
N ALA A 433 -2.95 21.80 -20.22
CA ALA A 433 -3.74 20.69 -19.68
C ALA A 433 -3.15 19.33 -20.02
N GLU A 434 -3.55 18.31 -19.27
CA GLU A 434 -3.27 16.92 -19.55
C GLU A 434 -4.57 16.12 -19.51
N LEU A 435 -4.89 15.49 -20.65
CA LEU A 435 -6.02 14.57 -20.76
C LEU A 435 -5.54 13.16 -20.47
N VAL A 436 -6.24 12.45 -19.59
CA VAL A 436 -6.04 11.03 -19.30
C VAL A 436 -7.32 10.29 -19.59
N ALA A 437 -7.26 9.32 -20.50
CA ALA A 437 -8.37 8.45 -20.86
C ALA A 437 -7.94 6.99 -20.73
N GLY A 438 -8.85 6.12 -20.29
CA GLY A 438 -8.52 4.71 -20.18
C GLY A 438 -9.73 3.80 -20.17
N LEU A 439 -9.45 2.56 -20.54
CA LEU A 439 -10.38 1.44 -20.48
C LEU A 439 -9.77 0.35 -19.60
N GLU A 440 -10.61 -0.29 -18.81
CA GLU A 440 -10.16 -1.32 -17.88
C GLU A 440 -11.23 -2.42 -17.80
N TYR A 441 -10.78 -3.65 -17.77
CA TYR A 441 -11.58 -4.84 -17.51
C TYR A 441 -11.01 -5.53 -16.27
N SER A 442 -11.87 -5.88 -15.34
CA SER A 442 -11.54 -6.68 -14.17
C SER A 442 -12.43 -7.89 -14.08
N PHE A 443 -11.83 -9.04 -13.83
CA PHE A 443 -12.49 -10.32 -13.62
C PHE A 443 -12.06 -10.87 -12.28
N ASN A 444 -13.03 -11.35 -11.48
CA ASN A 444 -12.78 -12.12 -10.27
C ASN A 444 -13.64 -13.36 -10.27
N ARG A 445 -13.03 -14.51 -10.02
CA ARG A 445 -13.72 -15.77 -9.75
C ARG A 445 -13.22 -16.31 -8.42
N LEU A 446 -14.14 -16.41 -7.49
CA LEU A 446 -13.92 -16.96 -6.16
C LEU A 446 -14.79 -18.18 -5.97
N HIS A 447 -14.20 -19.25 -5.44
CA HIS A 447 -14.90 -20.48 -5.04
C HIS A 447 -14.43 -20.84 -3.64
N ASP A 448 -15.32 -20.71 -2.67
CA ASP A 448 -15.08 -21.04 -1.27
C ASP A 448 -15.97 -22.20 -0.84
N VAL A 449 -15.37 -23.22 -0.23
CA VAL A 449 -16.06 -24.46 0.14
C VAL A 449 -15.67 -24.90 1.53
N THR A 450 -16.67 -25.14 2.38
CA THR A 450 -16.54 -25.85 3.65
C THR A 450 -17.54 -27.01 3.66
N ILE A 451 -17.09 -28.14 3.13
CA ILE A 451 -17.99 -29.31 2.84
C ILE A 451 -18.68 -29.79 4.11
N GLY A 452 -17.99 -29.80 5.24
CA GLY A 452 -18.55 -30.24 6.52
C GLY A 452 -19.72 -29.40 7.02
N TYR A 453 -19.87 -28.17 6.50
CA TYR A 453 -20.95 -27.24 6.83
C TYR A 453 -21.92 -27.01 5.66
N ASP A 454 -21.82 -27.81 4.57
CA ASP A 454 -22.61 -27.61 3.34
C ASP A 454 -22.53 -26.16 2.80
N HIS A 455 -21.38 -25.55 2.99
CA HIS A 455 -21.11 -24.19 2.56
C HIS A 455 -20.30 -24.22 1.25
N ASP A 456 -20.93 -23.77 0.16
CA ASP A 456 -20.32 -23.70 -1.17
C ASP A 456 -20.71 -22.36 -1.84
N ILE A 457 -19.75 -21.44 -1.93
CA ILE A 457 -19.96 -20.14 -2.57
C ILE A 457 -19.10 -20.04 -3.83
N LEU A 458 -19.76 -20.00 -4.97
CA LEU A 458 -19.15 -19.69 -6.25
C LEU A 458 -19.58 -18.30 -6.72
N GLN A 459 -18.64 -17.35 -6.74
CA GLN A 459 -18.88 -16.00 -7.19
C GLN A 459 -18.02 -15.67 -8.40
N CYS A 460 -18.66 -15.14 -9.46
CA CYS A 460 -17.98 -14.62 -10.64
C CYS A 460 -18.38 -13.15 -10.85
N VAL A 461 -17.40 -12.28 -10.88
CA VAL A 461 -17.59 -10.83 -11.04
C VAL A 461 -16.85 -10.37 -12.28
N ASN A 462 -17.53 -9.59 -13.13
CA ASN A 462 -16.95 -8.91 -14.28
C ASN A 462 -17.24 -7.41 -14.15
N ILE A 463 -16.20 -6.58 -14.34
CA ILE A 463 -16.32 -5.13 -14.28
C ILE A 463 -15.70 -4.56 -15.56
N TYR A 464 -16.50 -3.84 -16.33
CA TYR A 464 -16.04 -3.07 -17.50
C TYR A 464 -16.04 -1.61 -17.12
N SER A 465 -14.92 -0.94 -17.33
CA SER A 465 -14.72 0.42 -16.85
C SER A 465 -14.16 1.31 -17.96
N ALA A 466 -14.64 2.54 -17.97
CA ALA A 466 -14.07 3.62 -18.78
C ALA A 466 -13.88 4.85 -17.89
N TYR A 467 -12.77 5.53 -18.01
CA TYR A 467 -12.52 6.78 -17.28
C TYR A 467 -11.92 7.84 -18.19
N LEU A 468 -12.29 9.06 -17.87
CA LEU A 468 -11.81 10.26 -18.55
C LEU A 468 -11.59 11.35 -17.51
N GLN A 469 -10.44 11.99 -17.56
CA GLN A 469 -10.15 13.16 -16.75
C GLN A 469 -9.31 14.16 -17.50
N ASN A 470 -9.45 15.42 -17.18
CA ASN A 470 -8.60 16.49 -17.65
C ASN A 470 -8.08 17.30 -16.45
N GLU A 471 -6.79 17.54 -16.42
CA GLU A 471 -6.14 18.38 -15.45
C GLU A 471 -5.58 19.62 -16.14
N TRP A 472 -6.11 20.80 -15.81
CA TRP A 472 -5.53 22.09 -16.16
C TRP A 472 -4.55 22.49 -15.08
N ARG A 473 -3.32 22.81 -15.45
CA ARG A 473 -2.31 23.21 -14.46
C ARG A 473 -1.36 24.30 -14.93
N ASN A 474 -1.01 25.16 -14.00
CA ASN A 474 0.10 26.10 -14.07
C ASN A 474 0.76 26.23 -12.69
N GLY A 475 1.73 27.12 -12.52
CA GLY A 475 2.42 27.29 -11.24
C GLY A 475 1.50 27.62 -10.07
N ARG A 476 0.38 28.35 -10.29
CA ARG A 476 -0.56 28.76 -9.23
C ARG A 476 -1.80 27.90 -9.12
N TRP A 477 -2.35 27.43 -10.22
CA TRP A 477 -3.63 26.71 -10.25
C TRP A 477 -3.46 25.31 -10.77
N GLY A 478 -4.18 24.38 -10.19
CA GLY A 478 -4.45 23.04 -10.71
C GLY A 478 -5.94 22.76 -10.57
N ILE A 479 -6.60 22.41 -11.67
CA ILE A 479 -8.03 22.07 -11.69
C ILE A 479 -8.14 20.72 -12.38
N LEU A 480 -8.67 19.73 -11.69
CA LEU A 480 -8.90 18.41 -12.24
C LEU A 480 -10.39 18.11 -12.21
N LEU A 481 -10.91 17.74 -13.36
CA LEU A 481 -12.26 17.22 -13.54
C LEU A 481 -12.15 15.81 -14.11
N GLY A 482 -12.80 14.84 -13.50
CA GLY A 482 -12.77 13.46 -13.94
C GLY A 482 -14.04 12.70 -13.63
N ALA A 483 -14.28 11.65 -14.37
CA ALA A 483 -15.34 10.69 -14.11
C ALA A 483 -14.92 9.30 -14.56
N ARG A 484 -15.40 8.29 -13.85
CA ARG A 484 -15.29 6.88 -14.21
C ARG A 484 -16.70 6.28 -14.27
N MET A 485 -16.92 5.42 -15.24
CA MET A 485 -18.13 4.63 -15.37
C MET A 485 -17.74 3.14 -15.24
N ASP A 486 -18.38 2.45 -14.32
CA ASP A 486 -18.20 1.02 -14.07
C ASP A 486 -19.50 0.26 -14.34
N LYS A 487 -19.44 -0.75 -15.20
CA LYS A 487 -20.51 -1.75 -15.37
C LYS A 487 -20.11 -3.01 -14.68
N HIS A 488 -20.67 -3.21 -13.50
CA HIS A 488 -20.44 -4.37 -12.64
C HIS A 488 -21.50 -5.45 -12.94
N SER A 489 -21.09 -6.73 -13.00
CA SER A 489 -22.00 -7.84 -13.35
C SER A 489 -23.15 -8.04 -12.35
N LEU A 490 -22.91 -7.78 -11.05
CA LEU A 490 -23.91 -7.90 -9.99
C LEU A 490 -24.82 -6.67 -9.84
N ILE A 491 -24.56 -5.59 -10.58
CA ILE A 491 -25.30 -4.32 -10.46
C ILE A 491 -26.01 -4.02 -11.77
N LYS A 492 -27.34 -3.78 -11.67
CA LYS A 492 -28.19 -3.57 -12.85
C LYS A 492 -27.77 -2.34 -13.67
N ASN A 493 -27.51 -1.21 -13.03
CA ASN A 493 -27.20 0.05 -13.69
C ASN A 493 -25.69 0.33 -13.64
N PRO A 494 -25.11 0.99 -14.66
CA PRO A 494 -23.75 1.49 -14.56
C PRO A 494 -23.60 2.46 -13.39
N ILE A 495 -22.45 2.44 -12.74
CA ILE A 495 -22.10 3.36 -11.66
C ILE A 495 -21.21 4.44 -12.26
N VAL A 496 -21.55 5.71 -12.01
CA VAL A 496 -20.74 6.85 -12.42
C VAL A 496 -20.14 7.51 -11.18
N SER A 497 -18.82 7.60 -11.16
CA SER A 497 -18.05 8.17 -10.06
C SER A 497 -17.35 9.46 -10.50
N PRO A 498 -17.94 10.65 -10.30
CA PRO A 498 -17.31 11.92 -10.59
C PRO A 498 -16.29 12.32 -9.51
N ARG A 499 -15.32 13.15 -9.92
CA ARG A 499 -14.41 13.85 -9.01
C ARG A 499 -14.05 15.24 -9.51
N VAL A 500 -13.81 16.15 -8.58
CA VAL A 500 -13.35 17.50 -8.82
C VAL A 500 -12.27 17.83 -7.79
N ASN A 501 -11.11 18.25 -8.25
CA ASN A 501 -10.02 18.66 -7.37
C ASN A 501 -9.51 20.03 -7.83
N ILE A 502 -9.30 20.92 -6.89
CA ILE A 502 -8.79 22.27 -7.14
C ILE A 502 -7.58 22.48 -6.24
N ARG A 503 -6.49 22.96 -6.81
CA ARG A 503 -5.29 23.39 -6.12
C ARG A 503 -5.02 24.85 -6.40
N PHE A 504 -4.66 25.60 -5.37
CA PHE A 504 -4.26 26.99 -5.46
C PHE A 504 -3.00 27.26 -4.65
N ASN A 505 -1.93 27.71 -5.31
CA ASN A 505 -0.66 28.09 -4.71
C ASN A 505 -0.49 29.61 -4.84
N PRO A 506 -0.88 30.40 -3.82
CA PRO A 506 -0.64 31.86 -3.85
C PRO A 506 0.86 32.20 -3.88
N SER A 507 1.69 31.36 -3.31
CA SER A 507 3.15 31.41 -3.33
C SER A 507 3.74 30.01 -3.26
N ASP A 508 5.06 29.87 -3.40
CA ASP A 508 5.78 28.60 -3.25
C ASP A 508 5.68 28.00 -1.84
N ASN A 509 5.33 28.83 -0.85
CA ASN A 509 5.24 28.43 0.56
C ASN A 509 3.82 28.00 0.98
N PHE A 510 2.80 28.21 0.16
CA PHE A 510 1.42 27.85 0.50
C PHE A 510 0.76 27.08 -0.62
N ASN A 511 0.09 26.00 -0.25
CA ASN A 511 -0.67 25.17 -1.16
C ASN A 511 -2.03 24.84 -0.55
N PHE A 512 -3.09 25.35 -1.14
CA PHE A 512 -4.48 25.06 -0.76
C PHE A 512 -5.06 24.05 -1.73
N ARG A 513 -5.81 23.05 -1.22
CA ARG A 513 -6.53 22.08 -2.05
C ARG A 513 -7.96 21.93 -1.56
N ALA A 514 -8.86 21.74 -2.50
CA ALA A 514 -10.25 21.36 -2.28
C ALA A 514 -10.54 20.13 -3.15
N SER A 515 -11.17 19.11 -2.59
CA SER A 515 -11.49 17.87 -3.29
C SER A 515 -12.95 17.49 -3.03
N TYR A 516 -13.63 17.07 -4.08
CA TYR A 516 -14.91 16.35 -4.02
C TYR A 516 -14.77 15.06 -4.80
N SER A 517 -15.20 13.95 -4.22
CA SER A 517 -15.17 12.64 -4.87
C SER A 517 -16.28 11.74 -4.36
N THR A 518 -16.63 10.75 -5.17
CA THR A 518 -17.57 9.71 -4.80
C THR A 518 -16.86 8.36 -4.73
N GLY A 519 -17.41 7.45 -3.94
CA GLY A 519 -16.93 6.08 -3.80
C GLY A 519 -18.09 5.10 -3.75
N PHE A 520 -17.81 3.84 -4.07
CA PHE A 520 -18.75 2.75 -3.90
C PHE A 520 -18.06 1.45 -3.52
N ARG A 521 -18.81 0.53 -2.89
CA ARG A 521 -18.41 -0.87 -2.64
C ARG A 521 -19.50 -1.79 -3.17
N SER A 522 -19.09 -2.82 -3.89
CA SER A 522 -20.01 -3.73 -4.57
C SER A 522 -20.73 -4.66 -3.61
N PRO A 523 -21.98 -5.12 -3.94
CA PRO A 523 -22.72 -6.08 -3.13
C PRO A 523 -22.27 -7.52 -3.44
N GLN A 524 -21.03 -7.85 -3.15
CA GLN A 524 -20.42 -9.16 -3.36
C GLN A 524 -20.00 -9.78 -2.03
N ALA A 525 -19.75 -11.08 -2.01
CA ALA A 525 -19.15 -11.74 -0.87
C ALA A 525 -17.67 -11.34 -0.75
N TYR A 526 -17.19 -11.15 0.45
CA TYR A 526 -15.84 -10.79 0.82
C TYR A 526 -15.27 -11.81 1.81
N ASP A 527 -13.97 -11.73 2.09
CA ASP A 527 -13.27 -12.71 2.93
C ASP A 527 -13.87 -12.82 4.35
N GLU A 528 -14.36 -11.73 4.91
CA GLU A 528 -15.07 -11.75 6.18
C GLU A 528 -16.36 -12.57 6.16
N ASP A 529 -16.93 -12.87 4.98
CA ASP A 529 -18.11 -13.75 4.82
C ASP A 529 -17.74 -15.23 4.77
N PHE A 530 -16.48 -15.55 4.49
CA PHE A 530 -15.94 -16.92 4.40
C PHE A 530 -15.25 -17.37 5.68
N HIS A 531 -15.12 -16.45 6.63
CA HIS A 531 -14.51 -16.69 7.91
C HIS A 531 -15.61 -17.08 8.91
N VAL A 532 -15.57 -18.32 9.38
CA VAL A 532 -16.42 -18.76 10.49
C VAL A 532 -15.86 -18.13 11.76
N ALA A 533 -16.47 -17.06 12.21
CA ALA A 533 -16.06 -16.40 13.44
C ALA A 533 -16.42 -17.27 14.66
N ILE A 534 -15.55 -17.26 15.68
CA ILE A 534 -15.81 -17.93 16.95
C ILE A 534 -16.02 -16.86 17.99
N VAL A 535 -17.21 -16.81 18.54
CA VAL A 535 -17.62 -15.81 19.53
C VAL A 535 -18.22 -16.52 20.72
N GLY A 536 -17.65 -16.28 21.91
CA GLY A 536 -18.13 -16.95 23.12
C GLY A 536 -18.12 -18.48 23.06
N GLY A 537 -17.29 -19.08 22.18
CA GLY A 537 -17.26 -20.51 21.88
C GLY A 537 -18.27 -20.96 20.83
N GLU A 538 -19.15 -20.07 20.32
CA GLU A 538 -20.11 -20.37 19.26
C GLU A 538 -19.54 -20.04 17.87
N ARG A 539 -19.94 -20.81 16.87
CA ARG A 539 -19.55 -20.60 15.47
C ARG A 539 -20.60 -19.77 14.76
N VAL A 540 -20.17 -18.79 14.00
CA VAL A 540 -21.02 -17.85 13.27
C VAL A 540 -20.70 -17.88 11.79
N VAL A 541 -21.73 -18.07 10.94
CA VAL A 541 -21.63 -18.09 9.47
C VAL A 541 -22.37 -16.88 8.89
N THR A 542 -21.80 -16.21 7.90
CA THR A 542 -22.40 -15.03 7.25
C THR A 542 -23.04 -15.39 5.91
N VAL A 543 -24.29 -14.92 5.69
CA VAL A 543 -25.01 -15.00 4.41
C VAL A 543 -25.36 -13.60 3.91
N LEU A 544 -25.59 -13.47 2.59
CA LEU A 544 -25.96 -12.19 1.97
C LEU A 544 -27.48 -12.06 1.84
N ALA A 545 -28.02 -10.90 2.21
CA ALA A 545 -29.47 -10.61 2.05
C ALA A 545 -29.87 -10.58 0.57
N PRO A 546 -31.04 -11.11 0.22
CA PRO A 546 -31.60 -10.96 -1.12
C PRO A 546 -31.76 -9.47 -1.49
N GLY A 547 -31.23 -9.06 -2.65
CA GLY A 547 -31.35 -7.68 -3.13
C GLY A 547 -30.40 -6.66 -2.48
N LEU A 548 -29.30 -7.13 -1.87
CA LEU A 548 -28.23 -6.28 -1.35
C LEU A 548 -27.77 -5.28 -2.41
N LYS A 549 -27.74 -3.98 -2.06
CA LYS A 549 -27.31 -2.86 -2.92
C LYS A 549 -25.86 -2.52 -2.65
N GLN A 550 -25.20 -1.84 -3.62
CA GLN A 550 -23.88 -1.27 -3.36
C GLN A 550 -23.93 -0.21 -2.26
N GLU A 551 -22.92 -0.18 -1.42
CA GLU A 551 -22.64 0.97 -0.57
C GLU A 551 -22.13 2.14 -1.43
N SER A 552 -22.42 3.37 -1.03
CA SER A 552 -21.97 4.56 -1.73
C SER A 552 -21.52 5.66 -0.78
N SER A 553 -20.62 6.52 -1.25
CA SER A 553 -20.11 7.63 -0.47
C SER A 553 -19.99 8.92 -1.27
N GLN A 554 -20.04 10.02 -0.55
CA GLN A 554 -19.65 11.35 -1.01
C GLN A 554 -18.64 11.91 -0.02
N SER A 555 -17.48 12.31 -0.52
CA SER A 555 -16.38 12.82 0.29
C SER A 555 -15.99 14.23 -0.15
N VAL A 556 -15.76 15.10 0.83
CA VAL A 556 -15.20 16.45 0.62
C VAL A 556 -13.98 16.59 1.52
N SER A 557 -12.90 17.14 0.99
CA SER A 557 -11.75 17.54 1.81
C SER A 557 -11.24 18.93 1.41
N LEU A 558 -10.71 19.65 2.41
CA LEU A 558 -10.05 20.93 2.26
C LEU A 558 -8.71 20.85 2.97
N SER A 559 -7.63 21.19 2.31
CA SER A 559 -6.30 21.17 2.95
C SER A 559 -5.50 22.44 2.69
N ALA A 560 -4.66 22.77 3.65
CA ALA A 560 -3.68 23.85 3.58
C ALA A 560 -2.31 23.30 3.98
N ASP A 561 -1.34 23.42 3.09
CA ASP A 561 0.07 23.10 3.28
C ASP A 561 0.86 24.40 3.39
N MET A 562 1.61 24.57 4.46
CA MET A 562 2.52 25.70 4.65
C MET A 562 3.97 25.20 4.76
N TYR A 563 4.84 25.76 3.97
CA TYR A 563 6.26 25.52 3.99
C TYR A 563 6.98 26.79 4.47
N HIS A 564 7.76 26.68 5.52
CA HIS A 564 8.47 27.84 6.06
C HIS A 564 9.88 27.46 6.51
N ARG A 565 10.81 28.39 6.36
CA ARG A 565 12.19 28.25 6.82
C ARG A 565 12.48 29.23 7.94
N PHE A 566 12.68 28.70 9.17
CA PHE A 566 13.11 29.46 10.35
C PHE A 566 14.62 29.33 10.50
N GLY A 567 15.37 30.29 9.95
CA GLY A 567 16.84 30.19 9.93
C GLY A 567 17.31 28.98 9.12
N SER A 568 17.98 28.00 9.77
CA SER A 568 18.40 26.74 9.16
C SER A 568 17.30 25.67 9.17
N VAL A 569 16.27 25.81 10.00
CA VAL A 569 15.21 24.80 10.17
C VAL A 569 14.17 24.92 9.07
N GLN A 570 14.00 23.87 8.30
CA GLN A 570 12.91 23.78 7.33
C GLN A 570 11.69 23.14 8.00
N THR A 571 10.52 23.73 7.83
CA THR A 571 9.28 23.23 8.43
C THR A 571 8.18 23.09 7.40
N ASN A 572 7.35 22.06 7.55
CA ASN A 572 6.10 21.89 6.84
C ASN A 572 4.97 21.70 7.86
N PHE A 573 3.89 22.40 7.66
CA PHE A 573 2.68 22.26 8.46
C PHE A 573 1.48 22.05 7.52
N LEU A 574 0.83 20.91 7.68
CA LEU A 574 -0.36 20.52 6.91
C LEU A 574 -1.57 20.42 7.83
N VAL A 575 -2.68 21.01 7.41
CA VAL A 575 -4.00 20.79 8.01
C VAL A 575 -4.96 20.37 6.90
N GLU A 576 -5.71 19.29 7.14
CA GLU A 576 -6.75 18.80 6.25
C GLU A 576 -8.05 18.58 7.02
N GLY A 577 -9.12 19.26 6.64
CA GLY A 577 -10.47 18.97 7.08
C GLY A 577 -11.15 18.01 6.11
N PHE A 578 -11.82 16.98 6.61
CA PHE A 578 -12.52 15.98 5.79
C PHE A 578 -13.93 15.70 6.29
N TYR A 579 -14.80 15.35 5.34
CA TYR A 579 -16.17 14.89 5.60
C TYR A 579 -16.54 13.81 4.60
N THR A 580 -17.08 12.68 5.08
CA THR A 580 -17.59 11.59 4.25
C THR A 580 -18.99 11.18 4.71
N ASP A 581 -19.94 11.17 3.78
CA ASP A 581 -21.31 10.67 3.97
C ASP A 581 -21.45 9.30 3.30
N LEU A 582 -21.67 8.26 4.10
CA LEU A 582 -21.89 6.88 3.67
C LEU A 582 -23.38 6.58 3.60
N ARG A 583 -23.79 5.82 2.59
CA ARG A 583 -25.18 5.37 2.37
C ARG A 583 -25.22 3.89 2.09
N ASP A 584 -26.31 3.25 2.49
CA ASP A 584 -26.56 1.82 2.28
C ASP A 584 -25.41 0.96 2.82
N VAL A 585 -24.83 1.34 3.97
CA VAL A 585 -23.71 0.67 4.63
C VAL A 585 -24.08 -0.77 4.96
N PHE A 586 -23.18 -1.71 4.69
CA PHE A 586 -23.40 -3.11 5.05
C PHE A 586 -23.38 -3.27 6.57
N ALA A 587 -24.42 -3.90 7.09
CA ALA A 587 -24.59 -4.22 8.49
C ALA A 587 -24.92 -5.72 8.62
N LEU A 588 -24.68 -6.28 9.77
CA LEU A 588 -24.98 -7.68 10.08
C LEU A 588 -26.16 -7.73 11.04
N ARG A 589 -27.02 -8.73 10.88
CA ARG A 589 -28.06 -9.08 11.86
C ARG A 589 -28.11 -10.59 11.98
N GLN A 590 -28.31 -11.08 13.18
CA GLN A 590 -28.54 -12.50 13.40
C GLN A 590 -29.91 -12.91 12.89
N LEU A 591 -29.99 -14.05 12.26
CA LEU A 591 -31.25 -14.69 11.90
C LEU A 591 -31.70 -15.60 13.02
N ASP A 592 -33.05 -15.77 13.17
CA ASP A 592 -33.61 -16.66 14.16
C ASP A 592 -33.20 -18.13 13.89
N GLY A 593 -32.70 -18.81 14.91
CA GLY A 593 -32.28 -20.22 14.83
C GLY A 593 -30.83 -20.39 14.36
N THR A 594 -30.48 -21.63 14.10
CA THR A 594 -29.16 -22.06 13.64
C THR A 594 -29.28 -22.75 12.27
N ASP A 595 -28.16 -22.88 11.55
CA ASP A 595 -28.09 -23.70 10.36
C ASP A 595 -28.22 -25.21 10.69
N ALA A 596 -28.14 -26.08 9.68
CA ALA A 596 -28.24 -27.53 9.84
C ALA A 596 -27.10 -28.14 10.70
N PHE A 597 -26.06 -27.42 10.95
CA PHE A 597 -24.85 -27.80 11.73
C PHE A 597 -24.80 -27.13 13.11
N GLY A 598 -25.84 -26.37 13.48
CA GLY A 598 -25.92 -25.68 14.75
C GLY A 598 -25.12 -24.36 14.80
N ASN A 599 -24.67 -23.83 13.67
CA ASN A 599 -23.98 -22.54 13.60
C ASN A 599 -25.00 -21.39 13.65
N ALA A 600 -24.69 -20.31 14.38
CA ALA A 600 -25.45 -19.07 14.31
C ALA A 600 -25.30 -18.44 12.92
N VAL A 601 -26.36 -17.86 12.37
CA VAL A 601 -26.37 -17.30 11.01
C VAL A 601 -26.53 -15.78 11.08
N LEU A 602 -25.54 -15.03 10.60
CA LEU A 602 -25.62 -13.58 10.38
C LEU A 602 -26.00 -13.28 8.93
N GLU A 603 -26.95 -12.37 8.74
CA GLU A 603 -27.30 -11.87 7.43
C GLU A 603 -26.70 -10.48 7.19
N ARG A 604 -25.90 -10.33 6.13
CA ARG A 604 -25.42 -9.01 5.68
C ARG A 604 -26.52 -8.31 4.89
N TYR A 605 -26.88 -7.10 5.34
CA TYR A 605 -27.93 -6.27 4.72
C TYR A 605 -27.51 -4.80 4.63
N ASN A 606 -28.28 -3.96 3.94
CA ASN A 606 -28.00 -2.51 3.88
C ASN A 606 -28.60 -1.78 5.08
N GLY A 607 -27.75 -1.26 5.96
CA GLY A 607 -28.11 -0.44 7.10
C GLY A 607 -28.32 1.04 6.77
N SER A 608 -28.41 1.89 7.81
CA SER A 608 -28.82 3.30 7.66
C SER A 608 -27.75 4.23 7.11
N GLY A 609 -26.53 3.79 6.98
CA GLY A 609 -25.37 4.59 6.61
C GLY A 609 -24.70 5.31 7.78
N ALA A 610 -23.58 5.97 7.50
CA ALA A 610 -22.74 6.62 8.50
C ALA A 610 -22.20 7.97 8.00
N ARG A 611 -21.67 8.76 8.94
CA ARG A 611 -20.96 10.02 8.67
C ARG A 611 -19.67 10.06 9.43
N VAL A 612 -18.63 10.45 8.75
CA VAL A 612 -17.30 10.66 9.34
C VAL A 612 -16.83 12.06 8.99
N ALA A 613 -16.36 12.80 9.99
CA ALA A 613 -15.80 14.14 9.82
C ALA A 613 -14.62 14.33 10.77
N GLY A 614 -13.61 15.07 10.34
CA GLY A 614 -12.45 15.31 11.18
C GLY A 614 -11.42 16.25 10.59
N LEU A 615 -10.30 16.34 11.33
CA LEU A 615 -9.11 17.11 10.97
C LEU A 615 -7.89 16.21 11.05
N ASN A 616 -7.07 16.23 10.03
CA ASN A 616 -5.72 15.71 10.01
C ASN A 616 -4.73 16.85 10.12
N ILE A 617 -3.80 16.78 11.04
CA ILE A 617 -2.75 17.78 11.25
C ILE A 617 -1.42 17.05 11.12
N GLU A 618 -0.48 17.57 10.35
CA GLU A 618 0.88 17.05 10.24
C GLU A 618 1.88 18.19 10.38
N ALA A 619 2.93 17.96 11.16
CA ALA A 619 4.05 18.86 11.30
C ALA A 619 5.35 18.11 11.03
N LYS A 620 6.19 18.66 10.16
CA LYS A 620 7.54 18.15 9.86
C LYS A 620 8.55 19.25 10.10
N ALA A 621 9.68 18.91 10.74
CA ALA A 621 10.76 19.82 10.99
C ALA A 621 12.10 19.15 10.70
N PHE A 622 12.88 19.76 9.80
CA PHE A 622 14.23 19.35 9.46
C PHE A 622 15.19 20.39 10.03
N PHE A 623 15.83 20.05 11.13
CA PHE A 623 16.77 20.92 11.84
C PHE A 623 18.15 20.92 11.16
N SER A 624 18.55 19.75 10.64
CA SER A 624 19.79 19.54 9.90
C SER A 624 19.68 18.27 9.04
N SER A 625 20.69 17.96 8.23
CA SER A 625 20.80 16.67 7.54
C SER A 625 20.89 15.46 8.47
N HIS A 626 21.12 15.70 9.78
CA HIS A 626 21.33 14.67 10.79
C HIS A 626 20.18 14.55 11.80
N PHE A 627 19.23 15.51 11.79
CA PHE A 627 18.15 15.52 12.76
C PHE A 627 16.86 16.05 12.14
N ASP A 628 15.84 15.18 12.08
CA ASP A 628 14.49 15.51 11.65
C ASP A 628 13.43 14.89 12.55
N MET A 629 12.27 15.52 12.58
CA MET A 629 11.09 15.01 13.29
C MET A 629 9.84 15.24 12.47
N GLN A 630 8.90 14.31 12.62
CA GLN A 630 7.59 14.36 12.00
C GLN A 630 6.53 13.89 13.01
N ALA A 631 5.43 14.63 13.10
CA ALA A 631 4.30 14.29 13.94
C ALA A 631 3.00 14.45 13.16
N GLY A 632 2.07 13.54 13.36
CA GLY A 632 0.73 13.61 12.79
C GLY A 632 -0.34 13.36 13.85
N LEU A 633 -1.46 14.07 13.75
CA LEU A 633 -2.59 13.96 14.67
C LEU A 633 -3.89 13.96 13.87
N THR A 634 -4.80 13.06 14.19
CA THR A 634 -6.14 12.99 13.64
C THR A 634 -7.17 13.17 14.76
N LEU A 635 -8.07 14.13 14.54
CA LEU A 635 -9.25 14.39 15.37
C LEU A 635 -10.47 14.08 14.53
N GLN A 636 -11.34 13.17 14.97
CA GLN A 636 -12.49 12.74 14.16
C GLN A 636 -13.71 12.40 14.98
N ARG A 637 -14.85 12.36 14.28
CA ARG A 637 -16.12 11.82 14.78
C ARG A 637 -16.74 10.92 13.72
N SER A 638 -16.95 9.64 14.08
CA SER A 638 -17.55 8.62 13.23
C SER A 638 -18.86 8.16 13.85
N ARG A 639 -20.00 8.34 13.12
CA ARG A 639 -21.32 8.05 13.68
C ARG A 639 -22.25 7.46 12.63
N TYR A 640 -23.02 6.45 13.02
CA TYR A 640 -24.18 5.98 12.27
C TYR A 640 -25.25 7.10 12.15
N LYS A 641 -25.96 7.15 11.04
CA LYS A 641 -27.07 8.13 10.84
C LYS A 641 -28.23 7.86 11.78
N LYS A 642 -28.53 6.58 12.00
CA LYS A 642 -29.45 6.08 13.02
C LYS A 642 -28.67 5.21 14.00
N PRO A 643 -29.09 5.07 15.27
CA PRO A 643 -28.49 4.10 16.16
C PRO A 643 -28.53 2.70 15.52
N GLU A 644 -27.41 1.99 15.56
CA GLU A 644 -27.23 0.65 15.03
C GLU A 644 -27.53 -0.38 16.11
N VAL A 645 -28.41 -1.33 15.82
CA VAL A 645 -28.64 -2.52 16.64
C VAL A 645 -27.54 -3.52 16.30
N TRP A 646 -26.75 -3.89 17.30
CA TRP A 646 -25.52 -4.67 17.11
C TRP A 646 -25.49 -5.93 17.99
N SER A 647 -26.50 -6.14 18.78
CA SER A 647 -26.72 -7.30 19.64
C SER A 647 -28.16 -7.77 19.52
N ASP A 648 -28.39 -9.05 19.60
CA ASP A 648 -29.74 -9.64 19.61
C ASP A 648 -30.42 -9.55 20.96
N ASN A 649 -29.65 -9.25 22.01
CA ASN A 649 -30.23 -9.02 23.31
C ASN A 649 -30.95 -7.66 23.31
N PRO A 650 -32.29 -7.62 23.47
CA PRO A 650 -33.07 -6.39 23.44
C PRO A 650 -32.78 -5.43 24.60
N GLU A 651 -32.08 -5.90 25.65
CA GLU A 651 -31.62 -5.07 26.76
C GLU A 651 -30.35 -4.27 26.42
N VAL A 652 -29.65 -4.66 25.34
CA VAL A 652 -28.44 -3.97 24.88
C VAL A 652 -28.83 -2.76 24.04
N ALA A 653 -28.41 -1.58 24.47
CA ALA A 653 -28.76 -0.34 23.80
C ALA A 653 -28.10 -0.21 22.43
N PRO A 654 -28.83 0.23 21.39
CA PRO A 654 -28.24 0.54 20.09
C PRO A 654 -27.21 1.66 20.18
N VAL A 655 -26.14 1.58 19.39
CA VAL A 655 -25.04 2.56 19.42
C VAL A 655 -25.11 3.51 18.24
N LYS A 656 -24.73 4.77 18.49
CA LYS A 656 -24.62 5.79 17.43
C LYS A 656 -23.19 6.06 17.01
N LYS A 657 -22.22 5.81 17.88
CA LYS A 657 -20.79 5.90 17.58
C LYS A 657 -20.37 4.62 16.85
N MET A 658 -19.63 4.76 15.75
CA MET A 658 -19.07 3.60 15.07
C MET A 658 -18.05 2.91 15.98
N PHE A 659 -18.07 1.58 15.99
CA PHE A 659 -17.12 0.78 16.76
C PHE A 659 -15.70 0.93 16.19
N ARG A 660 -14.69 0.70 17.03
CA ARG A 660 -13.27 0.69 16.71
C ARG A 660 -12.76 1.99 16.09
N THR A 661 -13.45 3.11 16.34
CA THR A 661 -13.10 4.43 15.81
C THR A 661 -12.75 5.41 16.93
N PRO A 662 -11.46 5.55 17.30
CA PRO A 662 -11.03 6.54 18.27
C PRO A 662 -11.28 7.95 17.73
N ASP A 663 -11.65 8.88 18.63
CA ASP A 663 -11.85 10.29 18.27
C ASP A 663 -10.53 11.04 18.10
N LEU A 664 -9.42 10.45 18.63
CA LEU A 664 -8.07 11.00 18.60
C LEU A 664 -7.06 9.88 18.36
N TYR A 665 -6.17 10.03 17.39
CA TYR A 665 -5.00 9.18 17.19
C TYR A 665 -3.90 9.94 16.45
N GLY A 666 -2.68 9.44 16.48
CA GLY A 666 -1.58 10.10 15.82
C GLY A 666 -0.26 9.37 15.97
N TYR A 667 0.78 9.97 15.43
CA TYR A 667 2.12 9.40 15.45
C TYR A 667 3.20 10.46 15.61
N LEU A 668 4.39 10.01 16.00
CA LEU A 668 5.62 10.78 16.10
C LEU A 668 6.78 9.94 15.58
N THR A 669 7.65 10.51 14.75
CA THR A 669 8.95 9.92 14.40
C THR A 669 10.04 10.95 14.56
N VAL A 670 11.19 10.53 15.09
CA VAL A 670 12.39 11.35 15.26
C VAL A 670 13.58 10.56 14.74
N ASN A 671 14.22 11.07 13.70
CA ASN A 671 15.44 10.52 13.16
C ASN A 671 16.63 11.36 13.63
N TRP A 672 17.62 10.71 14.20
CA TRP A 672 18.82 11.38 14.69
C TRP A 672 20.08 10.60 14.31
N GLU A 673 20.89 11.15 13.42
CA GLU A 673 22.24 10.69 13.18
C GLU A 673 23.17 11.33 14.22
N ILE A 674 23.36 10.63 15.35
CA ILE A 674 24.12 11.10 16.52
C ILE A 674 25.58 11.37 16.15
N MET A 675 26.16 10.50 15.34
CA MET A 675 27.48 10.62 14.75
C MET A 675 27.52 9.87 13.41
N ARG A 676 28.56 10.09 12.64
CA ARG A 676 28.76 9.40 11.36
C ARG A 676 28.60 7.89 11.55
N ASN A 677 27.70 7.28 10.79
CA ASN A 677 27.36 5.85 10.81
C ASN A 677 26.57 5.38 12.05
N PHE A 678 26.21 6.23 13.00
CA PHE A 678 25.39 5.86 14.16
C PHE A 678 24.10 6.68 14.20
N LYS A 679 22.98 5.97 14.07
CA LYS A 679 21.63 6.56 13.98
C LYS A 679 20.74 6.03 15.08
N ALA A 680 19.92 6.92 15.62
CA ALA A 680 18.81 6.57 16.49
C ALA A 680 17.50 6.96 15.82
N LEU A 681 16.53 6.08 15.88
CA LEU A 681 15.16 6.33 15.49
C LEU A 681 14.27 6.15 16.71
N PHE A 682 13.53 7.19 17.06
CA PHE A 682 12.40 7.09 17.97
C PHE A 682 11.12 7.17 17.16
N SER A 683 10.17 6.26 17.41
CA SER A 683 8.83 6.28 16.83
C SER A 683 7.78 6.03 17.90
N GLY A 684 6.59 6.58 17.71
CA GLY A 684 5.50 6.35 18.62
C GLY A 684 4.15 6.54 17.93
N THR A 685 3.16 5.74 18.33
CA THR A 685 1.77 5.87 17.91
C THR A 685 0.87 6.06 19.14
N LEU A 686 -0.08 6.98 19.01
CA LEU A 686 -1.09 7.29 20.03
C LEU A 686 -2.45 6.85 19.51
N THR A 687 -3.15 6.03 20.27
CA THR A 687 -4.55 5.66 20.03
C THR A 687 -5.38 6.08 21.23
N GLY A 688 -6.31 7.02 21.03
CA GLY A 688 -7.25 7.47 22.07
C GLY A 688 -8.32 6.43 22.37
N PRO A 689 -9.18 6.68 23.37
CA PRO A 689 -10.25 5.77 23.72
C PRO A 689 -11.24 5.59 22.58
N MET A 690 -11.65 4.37 22.34
CA MET A 690 -12.68 4.01 21.36
C MET A 690 -13.72 3.08 22.00
N THR A 691 -14.85 2.90 21.34
CA THR A 691 -15.85 1.91 21.74
C THR A 691 -15.63 0.64 20.92
N VAL A 692 -15.52 -0.50 21.59
CA VAL A 692 -15.41 -1.82 20.98
C VAL A 692 -16.58 -2.70 21.42
N GLN A 693 -16.94 -3.68 20.60
CA GLN A 693 -17.86 -4.73 20.97
C GLN A 693 -17.12 -5.71 21.88
N HIS A 694 -17.81 -6.22 22.87
CA HIS A 694 -17.41 -7.35 23.70
C HIS A 694 -18.64 -8.26 23.79
N LEU A 695 -18.59 -9.34 23.04
CA LEU A 695 -19.73 -10.24 22.91
C LEU A 695 -19.78 -11.20 24.10
N ALA A 696 -20.97 -11.71 24.38
CA ALA A 696 -21.18 -12.63 25.50
C ALA A 696 -20.30 -13.87 25.37
N GLY A 697 -19.61 -14.23 26.43
CA GLY A 697 -18.67 -15.34 26.46
C GLY A 697 -18.00 -15.46 27.84
N SER A 698 -16.73 -15.86 27.85
CA SER A 698 -15.99 -16.04 29.12
C SER A 698 -15.70 -14.73 29.84
N GLY A 699 -15.57 -13.62 29.12
CA GLY A 699 -15.24 -12.31 29.70
C GLY A 699 -16.46 -11.54 30.22
N THR A 700 -17.65 -11.77 29.64
CA THR A 700 -18.90 -11.12 30.00
C THR A 700 -20.11 -12.02 29.77
N PRO A 701 -21.13 -12.00 30.66
CA PRO A 701 -22.34 -12.80 30.45
C PRO A 701 -23.33 -12.21 29.44
N VAL A 702 -23.14 -10.97 29.01
CA VAL A 702 -24.00 -10.24 28.05
C VAL A 702 -23.16 -9.37 27.15
N ASP A 703 -23.63 -9.11 25.93
CA ASP A 703 -22.96 -8.22 24.99
C ASP A 703 -22.82 -6.81 25.57
N MET A 704 -21.63 -6.25 25.46
CA MET A 704 -21.31 -4.94 26.03
C MET A 704 -20.56 -4.05 25.02
N ALA A 705 -20.94 -2.78 24.98
CA ALA A 705 -20.15 -1.75 24.30
C ALA A 705 -19.10 -1.18 25.28
N VAL A 706 -17.88 -1.66 25.19
CA VAL A 706 -16.79 -1.32 26.12
C VAL A 706 -16.00 -0.12 25.60
N ARG A 707 -15.66 0.81 26.49
CA ARG A 707 -14.77 1.93 26.18
C ARG A 707 -13.33 1.57 26.55
N THR A 708 -12.44 1.52 25.55
CA THR A 708 -11.03 1.20 25.76
C THR A 708 -10.26 2.32 26.47
N PRO A 709 -9.13 2.02 27.10
CA PRO A 709 -8.17 3.04 27.52
C PRO A 709 -7.48 3.68 26.31
N SER A 710 -6.61 4.68 26.56
CA SER A 710 -5.68 5.21 25.57
C SER A 710 -4.40 4.38 25.56
N PHE A 711 -3.80 4.24 24.39
CA PHE A 711 -2.52 3.55 24.20
C PHE A 711 -1.47 4.50 23.60
N PHE A 712 -0.23 4.37 24.09
CA PHE A 712 0.93 5.02 23.50
C PHE A 712 2.02 3.97 23.29
N ASP A 713 2.15 3.50 22.07
CA ASP A 713 3.22 2.58 21.65
C ASP A 713 4.42 3.40 21.21
N ALA A 714 5.50 3.34 21.97
CA ALA A 714 6.74 4.03 21.67
C ALA A 714 7.87 3.04 21.46
N SER A 715 8.69 3.26 20.46
CA SER A 715 9.79 2.39 20.07
C SER A 715 11.07 3.19 19.88
N LEU A 716 12.22 2.58 20.21
CA LEU A 716 13.55 3.13 19.96
C LEU A 716 14.39 2.08 19.24
N ARG A 717 15.03 2.49 18.15
CA ARG A 717 15.97 1.67 17.40
C ARG A 717 17.28 2.41 17.21
N LEU A 718 18.39 1.71 17.45
CA LEU A 718 19.75 2.17 17.24
C LEU A 718 20.37 1.37 16.11
N ASN A 719 20.99 2.04 15.16
CA ASN A 719 21.64 1.42 14.01
C ASN A 719 23.08 1.92 13.90
N TYR A 720 24.03 1.01 13.68
CA TYR A 720 25.41 1.33 13.40
C TYR A 720 25.89 0.67 12.11
N THR A 721 26.47 1.47 11.21
CA THR A 721 26.98 1.01 9.90
C THR A 721 28.51 0.84 9.96
N PHE A 722 29.00 -0.39 9.82
CA PHE A 722 30.40 -0.73 9.66
C PHE A 722 30.76 -0.75 8.18
N LYS A 723 31.67 0.11 7.75
CA LYS A 723 32.24 0.04 6.39
C LYS A 723 33.36 -0.98 6.37
N ILE A 724 33.08 -2.18 5.82
CA ILE A 724 34.06 -3.29 5.76
C ILE A 724 35.01 -3.10 4.58
N HIS A 725 34.48 -2.69 3.42
CA HIS A 725 35.23 -2.45 2.19
C HIS A 725 34.59 -1.29 1.41
N ARG A 726 35.20 -0.82 0.30
CA ARG A 726 34.69 0.30 -0.49
C ARG A 726 33.22 0.16 -0.89
N HIS A 727 32.80 -1.08 -1.18
CA HIS A 727 31.45 -1.39 -1.65
C HIS A 727 30.67 -2.33 -0.70
N VAL A 728 31.25 -2.67 0.48
CA VAL A 728 30.59 -3.59 1.42
C VAL A 728 30.36 -2.89 2.75
N SER A 729 29.11 -2.83 3.17
CA SER A 729 28.72 -2.35 4.49
C SER A 729 27.99 -3.43 5.30
N LEU A 730 28.19 -3.39 6.61
CA LEU A 730 27.44 -4.18 7.59
C LEU A 730 26.69 -3.21 8.50
N ASP A 731 25.37 -3.31 8.49
CA ASP A 731 24.51 -2.57 9.42
C ASP A 731 24.11 -3.48 10.56
N ALA A 732 24.37 -3.07 11.80
CA ALA A 732 23.90 -3.72 13.01
C ALA A 732 22.86 -2.84 13.68
N SER A 733 21.75 -3.44 14.13
CA SER A 733 20.68 -2.72 14.79
C SER A 733 20.23 -3.44 16.06
N VAL A 734 19.84 -2.64 17.06
CA VAL A 734 19.14 -3.10 18.26
C VAL A 734 17.98 -2.16 18.52
N GLY A 735 16.88 -2.71 19.05
CA GLY A 735 15.69 -1.91 19.30
C GLY A 735 14.81 -2.47 20.43
N VAL A 736 13.99 -1.58 20.94
CA VAL A 736 12.92 -1.91 21.89
C VAL A 736 11.64 -1.34 21.29
N SER A 737 10.66 -2.19 21.04
CA SER A 737 9.31 -1.79 20.63
C SER A 737 8.39 -1.77 21.84
N ASN A 738 7.39 -0.89 21.82
CA ASN A 738 6.43 -0.70 22.90
C ASN A 738 7.11 -0.56 24.29
N ILE A 739 8.02 0.42 24.41
CA ILE A 739 8.87 0.65 25.60
C ILE A 739 8.06 0.68 26.89
N PHE A 740 6.85 1.27 26.86
CA PHE A 740 5.99 1.42 28.01
C PHE A 740 5.11 0.19 28.30
N ASN A 741 5.20 -0.86 27.44
CA ASN A 741 4.32 -2.03 27.48
C ASN A 741 2.84 -1.63 27.52
N SER A 742 2.48 -0.67 26.65
CA SER A 742 1.12 -0.17 26.50
C SER A 742 0.32 -1.19 25.66
N TYR A 743 -0.20 -2.20 26.33
CA TYR A 743 -0.82 -3.38 25.71
C TYR A 743 -2.15 -3.70 26.44
N GLN A 744 -3.08 -4.36 25.76
CA GLN A 744 -4.34 -4.79 26.38
C GLN A 744 -4.05 -5.72 27.57
N ARG A 745 -4.90 -5.68 28.61
CA ARG A 745 -4.71 -6.46 29.85
C ARG A 745 -5.93 -7.30 30.24
N ASP A 746 -7.05 -7.05 29.60
CA ASP A 746 -8.36 -7.62 29.88
C ASP A 746 -8.81 -8.50 28.71
N PHE A 747 -7.90 -9.33 28.19
CA PHE A 747 -8.25 -10.35 27.22
C PHE A 747 -9.23 -11.36 27.82
N ASP A 748 -10.16 -11.83 27.00
CA ASP A 748 -10.98 -12.97 27.36
C ASP A 748 -10.15 -14.24 27.42
N LYS A 749 -10.53 -15.17 28.29
CA LYS A 749 -9.79 -16.39 28.57
C LYS A 749 -10.53 -17.65 28.18
N GLY A 750 -9.73 -18.65 27.74
CA GLY A 750 -10.21 -20.00 27.50
C GLY A 750 -11.15 -20.13 26.30
N VAL A 751 -11.90 -21.22 26.28
CA VAL A 751 -12.75 -21.63 25.15
C VAL A 751 -13.90 -20.66 24.86
N GLY A 752 -14.45 -20.03 25.88
CA GLY A 752 -15.56 -19.09 25.71
C GLY A 752 -15.14 -17.67 25.37
N ARG A 753 -13.90 -17.42 24.89
CA ARG A 753 -13.38 -16.09 24.57
C ARG A 753 -14.08 -15.45 23.38
N ASP A 754 -14.31 -14.15 23.42
CA ASP A 754 -14.62 -13.35 22.24
C ASP A 754 -13.32 -13.04 21.50
N SER A 755 -13.06 -13.72 20.39
CA SER A 755 -11.84 -13.53 19.60
C SER A 755 -11.75 -12.13 18.98
N GLY A 756 -12.88 -11.45 18.83
CA GLY A 756 -12.98 -10.07 18.36
C GLY A 756 -12.68 -9.03 19.45
N TYR A 757 -12.64 -9.42 20.75
CA TYR A 757 -12.33 -8.50 21.84
C TYR A 757 -10.83 -8.28 21.99
N ILE A 758 -10.22 -7.74 20.93
CA ILE A 758 -8.81 -7.33 20.87
C ILE A 758 -8.72 -5.87 20.44
N TYR A 759 -7.84 -5.09 21.05
CA TYR A 759 -7.64 -3.67 20.78
C TYR A 759 -6.28 -3.18 21.31
N GLY A 760 -5.84 -2.00 20.85
CA GLY A 760 -4.55 -1.42 21.22
C GLY A 760 -3.40 -1.86 20.31
N PRO A 761 -2.15 -1.70 20.73
CA PRO A 761 -0.97 -2.10 19.98
C PRO A 761 -0.95 -3.61 19.69
N SER A 762 -0.48 -3.96 18.49
CA SER A 762 -0.43 -5.36 18.03
C SER A 762 0.63 -6.22 18.73
N MET A 763 1.61 -5.58 19.38
CA MET A 763 2.72 -6.25 20.08
C MET A 763 2.93 -5.69 21.48
N PRO A 764 3.18 -6.53 22.51
CA PRO A 764 3.69 -6.09 23.80
C PRO A 764 5.12 -5.58 23.67
N ARG A 765 5.73 -5.11 24.78
CA ARG A 765 7.14 -4.72 24.77
C ARG A 765 8.00 -5.85 24.24
N SER A 766 8.79 -5.56 23.18
CA SER A 766 9.59 -6.55 22.48
C SER A 766 11.01 -6.04 22.24
N LEU A 767 11.98 -6.94 22.22
CA LEU A 767 13.38 -6.64 21.95
C LEU A 767 13.76 -7.14 20.57
N THR A 768 14.41 -6.29 19.81
CA THR A 768 14.81 -6.63 18.43
C THR A 768 16.32 -6.46 18.24
N ALA A 769 16.93 -7.41 17.56
CA ALA A 769 18.29 -7.31 17.06
C ALA A 769 18.31 -7.65 15.56
N GLY A 770 19.11 -6.92 14.79
CA GLY A 770 19.19 -7.12 13.36
C GLY A 770 20.58 -6.91 12.80
N VAL A 771 20.86 -7.58 11.69
CA VAL A 771 22.09 -7.44 10.91
C VAL A 771 21.74 -7.39 9.42
N SER A 772 22.41 -6.52 8.68
CA SER A 772 22.25 -6.39 7.23
C SER A 772 23.61 -6.23 6.56
N VAL A 773 23.86 -6.98 5.49
CA VAL A 773 25.05 -6.82 4.64
C VAL A 773 24.59 -6.28 3.29
N SER A 774 25.21 -5.22 2.83
CA SER A 774 24.91 -4.57 1.55
C SER A 774 26.19 -4.41 0.71
N ILE A 775 26.03 -4.62 -0.61
CA ILE A 775 27.10 -4.53 -1.62
C ILE A 775 26.66 -3.58 -2.74
#